data_7027bb50dd415e05021ddaf4ab42c59a
#
_entry.id   7027bb50dd415e05021ddaf4ab42c59a
#
_cell.length_a   1.000
_cell.length_b   1.000
_cell.length_c   1.000
_cell.angle_alpha   90.00
_cell.angle_beta   90.00
_cell.angle_gamma   90.00
#
_symmetry.space_group_name_H-M   'P 1'
#
loop_
_entity.id
_entity.type
_entity.pdbx_description
1 polymer ?
#
loop_
_entity_poly.entity_id
_entity_poly.type
_entity_poly.pdbx_seq_one_letter_code
_entity_poly.pdbx_strand_id
1 'polypeptide(L)'
;MTGINKVAVIGSGVMGSGIAAQLTNAGLPVTLLDIKVEGKDLAAEAVAKMLKTEPAPFMRKANAKLITTGTIDDDLDLISDCDWIIEVVLEKLEIKHATYEKIEKARKKGSIVSSNTSTIPLHKLIEGQPDSFAKDFMITHFFNPPRYMRLLELIVGEKTDPKAVETIREICDVRLGKGVVQCHDTPGFIANRLGVFWLTAGVNEAIKQNVQIEVADAVMSKPVGIPKTGVFGLIDLVGIDLMPKLSESLLSTLPKDDAYRDIFIDHKFVHGMIEAGYTGRKGKGGFYRLNPDNPAAKEKQALAINPDSFTEDSSKGSHYIKSIKKQAENDSAVSAGRKGLKAVVETDSEGGRYAWAVLRDTLSYAASLVGEIAETIFDIDEGMKLGYNWKQGPFEMIDALGPKYFAEKLAEAGRPVPEILSKVGEGTFYRIEDGKIQFFGRDGKHHDVQRPDGVLLLRDIKLSSQPVMKNASANLWDIGDGVLCFEHTSKMNTFDEQTFEMLVKAQKTIESSDDYKALVIYNEASHFSAGANLGLAMFMINIAMYPQVEEFVATGQRVFMGLKFAPFPVVSAPSGMALGGGCEILLSSDAVQAHAETYCGLVEVGVGLIPGWGGCKEMILRFQERERAKFAADMSKIGKDNIWFSPDTTPVGAVRKAFETIGMATVAKSGPEAVDIGYLRKTDGITMNRDRLLYDAKVRALELAKNYEPPEKVKDIRLGGAGAKMALDLAVSDLRKSGKATPYDVVVSDHLAAVLSGGDKGYTETLSEDDLLKLELSEFMHLLHNEGTFARIEHMLEKGKPLRN
;
A
#
# COMPACT_ATOMS: atom_id res chain seq x y z
N MET A 1 6.81 -24.81 3.73
CA MET A 1 6.70 -23.88 4.89
C MET A 1 8.13 -23.50 5.27
N THR A 2 8.42 -22.21 5.27
CA THR A 2 9.70 -21.68 5.76
C THR A 2 9.94 -22.19 7.17
N GLY A 3 11.11 -22.68 7.48
CA GLY A 3 11.46 -23.18 8.83
C GLY A 3 11.58 -22.08 9.91
N ILE A 4 11.09 -20.85 9.62
CA ILE A 4 11.14 -19.68 10.51
C ILE A 4 9.83 -19.56 11.30
N ASN A 5 9.89 -19.74 12.61
CA ASN A 5 8.75 -19.67 13.52
C ASN A 5 8.89 -18.54 14.57
N LYS A 6 10.12 -18.14 14.91
CA LYS A 6 10.42 -17.07 15.86
C LYS A 6 11.61 -16.26 15.38
N VAL A 7 11.54 -14.94 15.52
CA VAL A 7 12.56 -14.00 15.05
C VAL A 7 13.02 -13.10 16.20
N ALA A 8 14.32 -12.81 16.25
CA ALA A 8 14.85 -11.78 17.13
C ALA A 8 15.22 -10.53 16.32
N VAL A 9 15.00 -9.36 16.87
CA VAL A 9 15.47 -8.07 16.36
C VAL A 9 16.33 -7.41 17.43
N ILE A 10 17.56 -7.11 17.07
CA ILE A 10 18.56 -6.51 17.97
C ILE A 10 18.74 -5.04 17.62
N GLY A 11 18.25 -4.16 18.48
CA GLY A 11 18.11 -2.72 18.28
C GLY A 11 16.66 -2.31 18.06
N SER A 12 16.12 -1.45 18.92
CA SER A 12 14.71 -1.00 18.90
C SER A 12 14.53 0.41 18.36
N GLY A 13 15.51 0.92 17.61
CA GLY A 13 15.42 2.19 16.89
C GLY A 13 14.26 2.21 15.88
N VAL A 14 14.16 3.27 15.07
CA VAL A 14 13.08 3.44 14.07
C VAL A 14 12.94 2.21 13.16
N MET A 15 14.07 1.71 12.62
CA MET A 15 14.04 0.55 11.73
C MET A 15 13.75 -0.74 12.49
N GLY A 16 14.45 -1.02 13.58
CA GLY A 16 14.28 -2.27 14.32
C GLY A 16 12.87 -2.44 14.88
N SER A 17 12.30 -1.40 15.47
CA SER A 17 10.89 -1.43 15.93
C SER A 17 9.91 -1.62 14.76
N GLY A 18 10.14 -0.93 13.62
CA GLY A 18 9.31 -1.10 12.43
C GLY A 18 9.39 -2.51 11.82
N ILE A 19 10.59 -3.11 11.79
CA ILE A 19 10.82 -4.50 11.34
C ILE A 19 10.11 -5.48 12.30
N ALA A 20 10.25 -5.30 13.61
CA ALA A 20 9.55 -6.10 14.61
C ALA A 20 8.02 -6.04 14.41
N ALA A 21 7.46 -4.85 14.14
CA ALA A 21 6.05 -4.70 13.83
C ALA A 21 5.65 -5.47 12.55
N GLN A 22 6.45 -5.39 11.47
CA GLN A 22 6.15 -6.10 10.23
C GLN A 22 6.23 -7.63 10.38
N LEU A 23 7.16 -8.12 11.15
CA LEU A 23 7.25 -9.55 11.50
C LEU A 23 5.98 -10.02 12.26
N THR A 24 5.50 -9.22 13.21
CA THR A 24 4.25 -9.56 13.93
C THR A 24 3.01 -9.39 13.06
N ASN A 25 3.01 -8.52 12.05
CA ASN A 25 1.95 -8.44 11.03
C ASN A 25 1.86 -9.75 10.22
N ALA A 26 3.00 -10.44 10.04
CA ALA A 26 3.07 -11.79 9.45
C ALA A 26 2.73 -12.92 10.44
N GLY A 27 2.33 -12.59 11.67
CA GLY A 27 1.98 -13.56 12.72
C GLY A 27 3.18 -14.24 13.37
N LEU A 28 4.39 -13.68 13.24
CA LEU A 28 5.60 -14.23 13.87
C LEU A 28 5.78 -13.67 15.28
N PRO A 29 6.06 -14.51 16.29
CA PRO A 29 6.58 -14.07 17.57
C PRO A 29 7.95 -13.41 17.40
N VAL A 30 8.16 -12.29 18.09
CA VAL A 30 9.38 -11.48 17.97
C VAL A 30 9.97 -11.22 19.33
N THR A 31 11.29 -11.48 19.49
CA THR A 31 12.09 -10.97 20.60
C THR A 31 12.77 -9.67 20.16
N LEU A 32 12.44 -8.56 20.80
CA LEU A 32 13.01 -7.24 20.52
C LEU A 32 13.93 -6.82 21.68
N LEU A 33 15.23 -6.76 21.40
CA LEU A 33 16.24 -6.41 22.40
C LEU A 33 16.93 -5.08 22.04
N ASP A 34 17.28 -4.30 23.08
CA ASP A 34 18.09 -3.09 22.91
C ASP A 34 19.16 -3.03 24.02
N ILE A 35 20.00 -2.01 23.98
CA ILE A 35 21.00 -1.76 25.02
C ILE A 35 20.33 -1.44 26.35
N LYS A 36 21.01 -1.82 27.44
CA LYS A 36 20.57 -1.49 28.80
C LYS A 36 20.83 -0.01 29.06
N VAL A 37 19.78 0.71 29.43
CA VAL A 37 19.85 2.11 29.87
C VAL A 37 19.17 2.21 31.25
N GLU A 38 19.87 2.79 32.24
CA GLU A 38 19.35 2.90 33.60
C GLU A 38 18.00 3.62 33.62
N GLY A 39 17.00 3.00 34.27
CA GLY A 39 15.65 3.54 34.41
C GLY A 39 14.82 3.54 33.12
N LYS A 40 15.26 2.88 32.02
CA LYS A 40 14.54 2.83 30.75
C LYS A 40 14.54 1.43 30.16
N ASP A 41 13.37 1.00 29.67
CA ASP A 41 13.22 -0.13 28.78
C ASP A 41 12.98 0.42 27.36
N LEU A 42 14.04 0.57 26.58
CA LEU A 42 14.01 1.15 25.24
C LEU A 42 13.11 0.33 24.29
N ALA A 43 13.15 -0.99 24.39
CA ALA A 43 12.36 -1.86 23.54
C ALA A 43 10.85 -1.74 23.87
N ALA A 44 10.47 -1.73 25.15
CA ALA A 44 9.07 -1.54 25.54
C ALA A 44 8.56 -0.12 25.21
N GLU A 45 9.39 0.90 25.42
CA GLU A 45 9.06 2.29 25.02
C GLU A 45 8.83 2.39 23.50
N ALA A 46 9.65 1.72 22.69
CA ALA A 46 9.48 1.67 21.23
C ALA A 46 8.15 1.01 20.85
N VAL A 47 7.78 -0.11 21.47
CA VAL A 47 6.47 -0.77 21.24
C VAL A 47 5.31 0.14 21.61
N ALA A 48 5.38 0.79 22.77
CA ALA A 48 4.35 1.74 23.24
C ALA A 48 4.20 2.95 22.30
N LYS A 49 5.31 3.44 21.74
CA LYS A 49 5.32 4.51 20.73
C LYS A 49 4.67 4.06 19.43
N MET A 50 5.00 2.86 18.93
CA MET A 50 4.42 2.32 17.69
C MET A 50 2.89 2.19 17.74
N LEU A 51 2.30 1.89 18.90
CA LEU A 51 0.84 1.81 19.07
C LEU A 51 0.12 3.16 18.88
N LYS A 52 0.86 4.28 18.92
CA LYS A 52 0.37 5.66 18.78
C LYS A 52 0.84 6.33 17.48
N THR A 53 1.73 5.69 16.73
CA THR A 53 2.35 6.27 15.53
C THR A 53 1.38 6.17 14.33
N GLU A 54 1.31 7.23 13.52
CA GLU A 54 0.66 7.24 12.22
C GLU A 54 1.68 7.67 11.14
N PRO A 55 1.68 6.97 10.01
CA PRO A 55 0.90 5.79 9.66
C PRO A 55 1.24 4.58 10.54
N ALA A 56 0.23 3.77 10.89
CA ALA A 56 0.34 2.71 11.89
C ALA A 56 1.33 1.61 11.47
N PRO A 57 2.37 1.27 12.27
CA PRO A 57 3.26 0.16 11.99
C PRO A 57 2.57 -1.21 12.10
N PHE A 58 1.63 -1.36 13.03
CA PHE A 58 0.85 -2.57 13.19
C PHE A 58 -0.40 -2.56 12.31
N MET A 59 -0.70 -3.67 11.65
CA MET A 59 -1.96 -3.91 10.95
C MET A 59 -3.13 -4.08 11.93
N ARG A 60 -2.82 -4.63 13.11
CA ARG A 60 -3.72 -4.76 14.28
C ARG A 60 -2.96 -4.36 15.52
N LYS A 61 -3.54 -3.56 16.39
CA LYS A 61 -2.93 -3.22 17.69
C LYS A 61 -2.62 -4.46 18.53
N ALA A 62 -3.40 -5.52 18.38
CA ALA A 62 -3.19 -6.80 19.07
C ALA A 62 -1.87 -7.48 18.70
N ASN A 63 -1.30 -7.21 17.52
CA ASN A 63 -0.02 -7.78 17.07
C ASN A 63 1.15 -7.39 17.99
N ALA A 64 1.08 -6.24 18.66
CA ALA A 64 2.08 -5.83 19.65
C ALA A 64 2.28 -6.86 20.78
N LYS A 65 1.28 -7.70 21.07
CA LYS A 65 1.38 -8.77 22.07
C LYS A 65 2.29 -9.94 21.64
N LEU A 66 2.66 -10.01 20.36
CA LEU A 66 3.62 -10.98 19.85
C LEU A 66 5.07 -10.54 20.05
N ILE A 67 5.31 -9.34 20.58
CA ILE A 67 6.66 -8.85 20.87
C ILE A 67 6.98 -9.09 22.35
N THR A 68 8.07 -9.82 22.58
CA THR A 68 8.74 -9.92 23.89
C THR A 68 9.89 -8.93 23.90
N THR A 69 9.95 -8.04 24.85
CA THR A 69 11.01 -7.02 24.99
C THR A 69 12.05 -7.42 26.04
N GLY A 70 13.26 -6.93 25.91
CA GLY A 70 14.35 -7.14 26.85
C GLY A 70 15.60 -6.32 26.49
N THR A 71 16.70 -6.61 27.19
CA THR A 71 18.00 -5.97 26.96
C THR A 71 19.03 -6.97 26.45
N ILE A 72 20.01 -6.48 25.67
CA ILE A 72 21.11 -7.30 25.14
C ILE A 72 22.02 -7.81 26.28
N ASP A 73 22.06 -7.07 27.37
CA ASP A 73 22.97 -7.36 28.47
C ASP A 73 22.41 -8.39 29.47
N ASP A 74 21.08 -8.37 29.73
CA ASP A 74 20.46 -9.24 30.72
C ASP A 74 19.62 -10.37 30.09
N ASP A 75 19.08 -10.20 28.88
CA ASP A 75 18.04 -11.06 28.29
C ASP A 75 18.49 -11.71 26.95
N LEU A 76 19.78 -11.75 26.68
CA LEU A 76 20.28 -12.24 25.39
C LEU A 76 19.97 -13.73 25.15
N ASP A 77 19.77 -14.50 26.18
CA ASP A 77 19.36 -15.92 26.13
C ASP A 77 17.99 -16.12 25.47
N LEU A 78 17.13 -15.08 25.41
CA LEU A 78 15.86 -15.08 24.70
C LEU A 78 16.00 -15.29 23.17
N ILE A 79 17.21 -15.15 22.61
CA ILE A 79 17.43 -15.43 21.18
C ILE A 79 17.78 -16.90 20.92
N SER A 80 18.02 -17.71 21.94
CA SER A 80 18.50 -19.09 21.83
C SER A 80 17.55 -20.06 21.11
N ASP A 81 16.27 -19.72 21.00
CA ASP A 81 15.24 -20.48 20.27
C ASP A 81 14.78 -19.79 18.96
N CYS A 82 15.36 -18.62 18.61
CA CYS A 82 15.01 -17.90 17.41
C CYS A 82 15.63 -18.55 16.15
N ASP A 83 14.84 -18.60 15.07
CA ASP A 83 15.26 -19.15 13.78
C ASP A 83 16.00 -18.11 12.92
N TRP A 84 15.68 -16.85 13.09
CA TRP A 84 16.25 -15.72 12.38
C TRP A 84 16.53 -14.57 13.37
N ILE A 85 17.70 -13.96 13.27
CA ILE A 85 18.14 -12.85 14.11
C ILE A 85 18.51 -11.70 13.19
N ILE A 86 17.83 -10.56 13.33
CA ILE A 86 18.04 -9.36 12.52
C ILE A 86 18.75 -8.31 13.37
N GLU A 87 19.97 -7.95 12.99
CA GLU A 87 20.73 -6.90 13.63
C GLU A 87 20.37 -5.53 13.02
N VAL A 88 20.02 -4.58 13.88
CA VAL A 88 19.58 -3.22 13.52
C VAL A 88 20.20 -2.19 14.49
N VAL A 89 21.43 -2.44 14.95
CA VAL A 89 22.17 -1.51 15.84
C VAL A 89 22.77 -0.34 15.06
N LEU A 90 23.45 0.56 15.76
CA LEU A 90 24.09 1.74 15.15
C LEU A 90 25.04 1.34 14.00
N GLU A 91 25.06 2.18 12.96
CA GLU A 91 25.81 1.98 11.72
C GLU A 91 27.32 2.26 11.95
N LYS A 92 27.94 1.45 12.83
CA LYS A 92 29.37 1.48 13.17
C LYS A 92 29.91 0.07 13.23
N LEU A 93 30.98 -0.20 12.49
CA LEU A 93 31.53 -1.55 12.30
C LEU A 93 31.89 -2.21 13.64
N GLU A 94 32.55 -1.45 14.55
CA GLU A 94 32.98 -1.96 15.85
C GLU A 94 31.78 -2.38 16.73
N ILE A 95 30.69 -1.61 16.68
CA ILE A 95 29.47 -1.93 17.43
C ILE A 95 28.81 -3.18 16.86
N LYS A 96 28.77 -3.30 15.52
CA LYS A 96 28.20 -4.48 14.85
C LYS A 96 29.03 -5.75 15.17
N HIS A 97 30.36 -5.70 15.07
CA HIS A 97 31.24 -6.82 15.44
C HIS A 97 31.02 -7.27 16.89
N ALA A 98 31.03 -6.33 17.85
CA ALA A 98 30.74 -6.64 19.25
C ALA A 98 29.35 -7.27 19.46
N THR A 99 28.36 -6.85 18.68
CA THR A 99 27.02 -7.43 18.70
C THR A 99 27.03 -8.85 18.13
N TYR A 100 27.72 -9.09 17.01
CA TYR A 100 27.81 -10.41 16.38
C TYR A 100 28.52 -11.44 17.30
N GLU A 101 29.54 -11.04 18.01
CA GLU A 101 30.19 -11.93 19.02
C GLU A 101 29.20 -12.34 20.12
N LYS A 102 28.34 -11.43 20.59
CA LYS A 102 27.30 -11.75 21.57
C LYS A 102 26.24 -12.69 20.95
N ILE A 103 25.76 -12.38 19.75
CA ILE A 103 24.79 -13.21 19.02
C ILE A 103 25.32 -14.62 18.81
N GLU A 104 26.54 -14.77 18.31
CA GLU A 104 27.16 -16.11 18.03
C GLU A 104 27.22 -16.98 19.28
N LYS A 105 27.46 -16.41 20.45
CA LYS A 105 27.48 -17.12 21.72
C LYS A 105 26.12 -17.57 22.22
N ALA A 106 25.05 -16.83 21.89
CA ALA A 106 23.71 -17.05 22.44
C ALA A 106 22.74 -17.73 21.46
N ARG A 107 22.96 -17.58 20.14
CA ARG A 107 22.07 -18.14 19.11
C ARG A 107 22.12 -19.66 19.05
N LYS A 108 21.04 -20.31 18.65
CA LYS A 108 21.05 -21.73 18.34
C LYS A 108 21.84 -21.96 17.03
N LYS A 109 22.47 -23.11 16.95
CA LYS A 109 23.21 -23.55 15.77
C LYS A 109 22.29 -23.61 14.54
N GLY A 110 22.72 -22.97 13.44
CA GLY A 110 22.00 -22.94 12.18
C GLY A 110 20.83 -21.95 12.15
N SER A 111 20.69 -21.05 13.14
CA SER A 111 19.84 -19.88 13.00
C SER A 111 20.45 -18.90 12.01
N ILE A 112 19.60 -18.30 11.18
CA ILE A 112 20.06 -17.31 10.21
C ILE A 112 20.29 -15.98 10.94
N VAL A 113 21.36 -15.28 10.57
CA VAL A 113 21.66 -13.93 11.07
C VAL A 113 21.66 -12.97 9.88
N SER A 114 21.02 -11.83 10.02
CA SER A 114 21.11 -10.78 9.01
C SER A 114 21.31 -9.40 9.61
N SER A 115 21.98 -8.51 8.86
CA SER A 115 22.09 -7.10 9.20
C SER A 115 21.14 -6.27 8.35
N ASN A 116 20.59 -5.20 8.95
CA ASN A 116 19.83 -4.18 8.22
C ASN A 116 20.72 -2.95 7.88
N THR A 117 22.05 -3.14 7.78
CA THR A 117 22.97 -2.08 7.35
C THR A 117 22.53 -1.51 5.99
N SER A 118 22.76 -0.22 5.79
CA SER A 118 22.47 0.45 4.50
C SER A 118 23.71 0.73 3.66
N THR A 119 24.91 0.67 4.26
CA THR A 119 26.13 1.16 3.59
C THR A 119 27.38 0.35 3.86
N ILE A 120 27.43 -0.43 4.95
CA ILE A 120 28.61 -1.23 5.28
C ILE A 120 28.58 -2.54 4.47
N PRO A 121 29.58 -2.79 3.61
CA PRO A 121 29.64 -4.02 2.83
C PRO A 121 29.68 -5.29 3.69
N LEU A 122 29.02 -6.35 3.21
CA LEU A 122 28.89 -7.62 3.91
C LEU A 122 30.24 -8.22 4.27
N HIS A 123 31.22 -8.21 3.35
CA HIS A 123 32.55 -8.76 3.58
C HIS A 123 33.25 -8.11 4.77
N LYS A 124 33.02 -6.80 5.04
CA LYS A 124 33.54 -6.14 6.23
C LYS A 124 32.80 -6.54 7.52
N LEU A 125 31.49 -6.80 7.42
CA LEU A 125 30.69 -7.21 8.57
C LEU A 125 31.09 -8.61 9.09
N ILE A 126 31.48 -9.51 8.20
CA ILE A 126 31.88 -10.86 8.58
C ILE A 126 33.41 -11.03 8.82
N GLU A 127 34.21 -9.98 8.65
CA GLU A 127 35.65 -9.99 8.90
C GLU A 127 35.92 -10.36 10.35
N GLY A 128 36.78 -11.38 10.56
CA GLY A 128 37.11 -11.89 11.90
C GLY A 128 36.04 -12.77 12.57
N GLN A 129 34.86 -12.96 11.93
CA GLN A 129 33.84 -13.86 12.45
C GLN A 129 34.14 -15.33 12.08
N PRO A 130 33.62 -16.31 12.85
CA PRO A 130 33.76 -17.73 12.53
C PRO A 130 33.11 -18.08 11.18
N ASP A 131 33.64 -19.13 10.52
CA ASP A 131 33.05 -19.62 9.26
C ASP A 131 31.59 -20.09 9.43
N SER A 132 31.22 -20.58 10.60
CA SER A 132 29.82 -20.92 10.93
C SER A 132 28.92 -19.71 10.88
N PHE A 133 29.37 -18.56 11.37
CA PHE A 133 28.62 -17.31 11.31
C PHE A 133 28.49 -16.82 9.87
N ALA A 134 29.61 -16.82 9.12
CA ALA A 134 29.61 -16.34 7.73
C ALA A 134 28.68 -17.16 6.81
N LYS A 135 28.48 -18.46 7.08
CA LYS A 135 27.55 -19.33 6.36
C LYS A 135 26.08 -18.99 6.61
N ASP A 136 25.77 -18.55 7.82
CA ASP A 136 24.41 -18.21 8.22
C ASP A 136 24.09 -16.72 8.03
N PHE A 137 25.05 -15.91 7.55
CA PHE A 137 24.96 -14.45 7.52
C PHE A 137 24.66 -13.90 6.12
N MET A 138 23.79 -12.89 6.08
CA MET A 138 23.47 -12.09 4.90
C MET A 138 23.02 -10.67 5.30
N ILE A 139 22.80 -9.78 4.33
CA ILE A 139 22.14 -8.50 4.60
C ILE A 139 20.71 -8.57 4.09
N THR A 140 19.77 -8.13 4.93
CA THR A 140 18.35 -7.91 4.59
C THR A 140 18.03 -6.46 4.86
N HIS A 141 18.17 -5.62 3.81
CA HIS A 141 18.00 -4.18 3.93
C HIS A 141 16.53 -3.81 3.70
N PHE A 142 15.82 -3.49 4.79
CA PHE A 142 14.45 -3.00 4.79
C PHE A 142 14.42 -1.49 4.62
N PHE A 143 13.33 -1.00 4.00
CA PHE A 143 13.09 0.43 3.81
C PHE A 143 12.04 0.98 4.79
N ASN A 144 12.21 2.23 5.20
CA ASN A 144 11.34 2.92 6.16
C ASN A 144 10.10 3.54 5.46
N PRO A 145 8.88 3.30 5.93
CA PRO A 145 8.48 2.40 7.02
C PRO A 145 8.37 0.93 6.53
N PRO A 146 8.88 -0.08 7.30
CA PRO A 146 8.91 -1.47 6.85
C PRO A 146 7.57 -2.08 6.46
N ARG A 147 6.45 -1.64 7.03
CA ARG A 147 5.10 -2.08 6.64
C ARG A 147 4.75 -1.66 5.21
N TYR A 148 5.04 -0.42 4.84
CA TYR A 148 4.53 0.18 3.60
C TYR A 148 5.50 0.10 2.43
N MET A 149 6.81 0.08 2.73
CA MET A 149 7.85 -0.03 1.72
C MET A 149 8.05 -1.47 1.32
N ARG A 150 7.80 -1.78 0.04
CA ARG A 150 7.83 -3.15 -0.47
C ARG A 150 9.23 -3.66 -0.74
N LEU A 151 10.21 -2.79 -1.02
CA LEU A 151 11.57 -3.22 -1.32
C LEU A 151 12.21 -3.91 -0.11
N LEU A 152 12.84 -5.04 -0.38
CA LEU A 152 13.86 -5.65 0.47
C LEU A 152 15.07 -5.95 -0.42
N GLU A 153 16.19 -5.29 -0.17
CA GLU A 153 17.46 -5.63 -0.79
C GLU A 153 18.11 -6.80 -0.05
N LEU A 154 18.44 -7.83 -0.82
CA LEU A 154 19.09 -9.02 -0.30
C LEU A 154 20.52 -9.10 -0.83
N ILE A 155 21.50 -9.03 0.08
CA ILE A 155 22.91 -9.12 -0.25
C ILE A 155 23.48 -10.40 0.35
N VAL A 156 24.09 -11.21 -0.50
CA VAL A 156 24.58 -12.55 -0.20
C VAL A 156 26.09 -12.55 -0.28
N GLY A 157 26.74 -13.08 0.76
CA GLY A 157 28.20 -13.27 0.78
C GLY A 157 28.63 -14.56 0.06
N GLU A 158 29.92 -14.64 -0.32
CA GLU A 158 30.49 -15.83 -0.98
C GLU A 158 30.37 -17.12 -0.14
N LYS A 159 30.36 -16.99 1.18
CA LYS A 159 30.25 -18.12 2.12
C LYS A 159 28.81 -18.42 2.56
N THR A 160 27.85 -17.57 2.23
CA THR A 160 26.47 -17.71 2.69
C THR A 160 25.83 -18.98 2.14
N ASP A 161 25.19 -19.78 2.99
CA ASP A 161 24.51 -21.01 2.58
C ASP A 161 23.32 -20.68 1.65
N PRO A 162 23.29 -21.22 0.42
CA PRO A 162 22.18 -21.02 -0.51
C PRO A 162 20.81 -21.38 0.05
N LYS A 163 20.74 -22.38 0.96
CA LYS A 163 19.49 -22.77 1.60
C LYS A 163 19.00 -21.70 2.59
N ALA A 164 19.90 -21.04 3.29
CA ALA A 164 19.57 -19.92 4.16
C ALA A 164 19.04 -18.72 3.32
N VAL A 165 19.67 -18.47 2.17
CA VAL A 165 19.24 -17.44 1.22
C VAL A 165 17.82 -17.68 0.72
N GLU A 166 17.54 -18.92 0.27
CA GLU A 166 16.21 -19.29 -0.23
C GLU A 166 15.15 -19.18 0.87
N THR A 167 15.47 -19.62 2.10
CA THR A 167 14.58 -19.50 3.26
C THR A 167 14.21 -18.04 3.54
N ILE A 168 15.21 -17.13 3.54
CA ILE A 168 14.95 -15.70 3.76
C ILE A 168 14.20 -15.07 2.59
N ARG A 169 14.53 -15.45 1.35
CA ARG A 169 13.80 -14.98 0.15
C ARG A 169 12.32 -15.36 0.26
N GLU A 170 12.02 -16.63 0.53
CA GLU A 170 10.64 -17.12 0.63
C GLU A 170 9.87 -16.44 1.76
N ILE A 171 10.43 -16.32 2.98
CA ILE A 171 9.71 -15.66 4.08
C ILE A 171 9.48 -14.18 3.84
N CYS A 172 10.46 -13.48 3.26
CA CYS A 172 10.33 -12.06 2.96
C CYS A 172 9.30 -11.81 1.85
N ASP A 173 9.28 -12.62 0.80
CA ASP A 173 8.30 -12.54 -0.28
C ASP A 173 6.89 -12.93 0.22
N VAL A 174 6.72 -14.16 0.71
CA VAL A 174 5.40 -14.73 0.97
C VAL A 174 4.78 -14.17 2.26
N ARG A 175 5.55 -14.15 3.37
CA ARG A 175 5.01 -13.78 4.69
C ARG A 175 5.16 -12.31 5.04
N LEU A 176 6.23 -11.64 4.58
CA LEU A 176 6.43 -10.22 4.87
C LEU A 176 5.92 -9.30 3.75
N GLY A 177 5.55 -9.86 2.59
CA GLY A 177 4.98 -9.09 1.48
C GLY A 177 5.98 -8.21 0.76
N LYS A 178 7.27 -8.60 0.77
CA LYS A 178 8.35 -7.85 0.15
C LYS A 178 8.57 -8.25 -1.31
N GLY A 179 8.97 -7.28 -2.13
CA GLY A 179 9.66 -7.53 -3.37
C GLY A 179 11.14 -7.69 -3.06
N VAL A 180 11.64 -8.91 -3.14
CA VAL A 180 13.03 -9.22 -2.81
C VAL A 180 13.90 -9.03 -4.03
N VAL A 181 14.80 -8.04 -3.98
CA VAL A 181 15.75 -7.71 -5.05
C VAL A 181 17.14 -8.11 -4.61
N GLN A 182 17.81 -8.91 -5.44
CA GLN A 182 19.17 -9.33 -5.14
C GLN A 182 20.17 -8.26 -5.59
N CYS A 183 21.02 -7.82 -4.64
CA CYS A 183 22.05 -6.83 -4.89
C CYS A 183 23.43 -7.42 -4.68
N HIS A 184 24.42 -6.86 -5.36
CA HIS A 184 25.82 -7.13 -5.06
C HIS A 184 26.27 -6.43 -3.78
N ASP A 185 27.35 -6.93 -3.18
CA ASP A 185 27.95 -6.39 -1.95
C ASP A 185 28.74 -5.10 -2.26
N THR A 186 28.00 -4.02 -2.54
CA THR A 186 28.54 -2.70 -2.91
C THR A 186 27.96 -1.59 -2.04
N PRO A 187 28.66 -0.47 -1.84
CA PRO A 187 28.18 0.62 -1.01
C PRO A 187 26.83 1.20 -1.49
N GLY A 188 25.84 1.25 -0.58
CA GLY A 188 24.50 1.79 -0.86
C GLY A 188 23.61 0.90 -1.72
N PHE A 189 24.07 -0.30 -2.10
CA PHE A 189 23.36 -1.30 -2.91
C PHE A 189 22.73 -0.69 -4.18
N ILE A 190 21.44 -0.89 -4.45
CA ILE A 190 20.74 -0.29 -5.60
C ILE A 190 20.06 1.01 -5.21
N ALA A 191 19.11 0.93 -4.27
CA ALA A 191 18.17 2.03 -4.06
C ALA A 191 18.84 3.25 -3.40
N ASN A 192 19.68 3.06 -2.38
CA ASN A 192 20.40 4.19 -1.79
C ASN A 192 21.43 4.77 -2.76
N ARG A 193 22.14 3.91 -3.51
CA ARG A 193 23.13 4.34 -4.49
C ARG A 193 22.51 5.26 -5.54
N LEU A 194 21.47 4.81 -6.20
CA LEU A 194 20.79 5.56 -7.27
C LEU A 194 19.90 6.68 -6.72
N GLY A 195 19.21 6.44 -5.60
CA GLY A 195 18.31 7.41 -5.00
C GLY A 195 19.04 8.66 -4.49
N VAL A 196 20.17 8.46 -3.79
CA VAL A 196 20.99 9.60 -3.32
C VAL A 196 21.59 10.35 -4.49
N PHE A 197 22.06 9.64 -5.54
CA PHE A 197 22.53 10.27 -6.78
C PHE A 197 21.43 11.13 -7.41
N TRP A 198 20.25 10.57 -7.61
CA TRP A 198 19.10 11.27 -8.19
C TRP A 198 18.72 12.52 -7.41
N LEU A 199 18.63 12.43 -6.06
CA LEU A 199 18.29 13.58 -5.22
C LEU A 199 19.38 14.67 -5.27
N THR A 200 20.66 14.26 -5.25
CA THR A 200 21.79 15.19 -5.37
C THR A 200 21.80 15.89 -6.72
N ALA A 201 21.63 15.15 -7.83
CA ALA A 201 21.52 15.71 -9.17
C ALA A 201 20.34 16.69 -9.27
N GLY A 202 19.18 16.34 -8.66
CA GLY A 202 18.00 17.20 -8.62
C GLY A 202 18.24 18.53 -7.93
N VAL A 203 18.87 18.50 -6.76
CA VAL A 203 19.21 19.73 -6.01
C VAL A 203 20.22 20.57 -6.80
N ASN A 204 21.30 19.96 -7.30
CA ASN A 204 22.35 20.67 -8.02
C ASN A 204 21.85 21.33 -9.31
N GLU A 205 21.06 20.61 -10.11
CA GLU A 205 20.54 21.17 -11.36
C GLU A 205 19.48 22.26 -11.11
N ALA A 206 18.70 22.18 -10.03
CA ALA A 206 17.80 23.27 -9.65
C ALA A 206 18.59 24.55 -9.31
N ILE A 207 19.69 24.44 -8.57
CA ILE A 207 20.57 25.57 -8.22
C ILE A 207 21.25 26.12 -9.49
N LYS A 208 21.88 25.24 -10.28
CA LYS A 208 22.64 25.61 -11.48
C LYS A 208 21.78 26.31 -12.52
N GLN A 209 20.56 25.85 -12.75
CA GLN A 209 19.62 26.41 -13.72
C GLN A 209 18.70 27.48 -13.11
N ASN A 210 18.86 27.80 -11.82
CA ASN A 210 18.01 28.72 -11.06
C ASN A 210 16.51 28.40 -11.15
N VAL A 211 16.18 27.08 -11.07
CA VAL A 211 14.82 26.56 -11.12
C VAL A 211 14.21 26.60 -9.73
N GLN A 212 13.00 27.14 -9.61
CA GLN A 212 12.30 27.12 -8.33
C GLN A 212 11.90 25.70 -7.95
N ILE A 213 12.03 25.36 -6.66
CA ILE A 213 11.81 23.98 -6.17
C ILE A 213 10.42 23.44 -6.49
N GLU A 214 9.41 24.31 -6.58
CA GLU A 214 8.05 23.89 -6.94
C GLU A 214 7.91 23.52 -8.42
N VAL A 215 8.64 24.19 -9.32
CA VAL A 215 8.74 23.80 -10.75
C VAL A 215 9.49 22.48 -10.88
N ALA A 216 10.63 22.37 -10.17
CA ALA A 216 11.42 21.14 -10.12
C ALA A 216 10.57 19.92 -9.69
N ASP A 217 9.84 20.03 -8.57
CA ASP A 217 8.97 18.96 -8.05
C ASP A 217 7.75 18.71 -8.93
N ALA A 218 7.17 19.76 -9.54
CA ALA A 218 6.02 19.59 -10.44
C ALA A 218 6.39 18.72 -11.65
N VAL A 219 7.56 18.95 -12.24
CA VAL A 219 8.04 18.19 -13.41
C VAL A 219 8.61 16.84 -13.02
N MET A 220 9.50 16.79 -12.00
CA MET A 220 10.11 15.54 -11.50
C MET A 220 9.15 14.71 -10.62
N SER A 221 7.90 14.63 -11.03
CA SER A 221 6.87 13.84 -10.36
C SER A 221 6.06 13.01 -11.38
N LYS A 222 4.75 13.08 -11.32
CA LYS A 222 3.86 12.31 -12.22
C LYS A 222 4.19 12.40 -13.71
N PRO A 223 4.62 13.57 -14.25
CA PRO A 223 4.98 13.68 -15.67
C PRO A 223 6.05 12.70 -16.13
N VAL A 224 7.01 12.41 -15.26
CA VAL A 224 8.11 11.47 -15.53
C VAL A 224 7.94 10.12 -14.82
N GLY A 225 6.73 9.80 -14.32
CA GLY A 225 6.45 8.53 -13.68
C GLY A 225 6.97 8.39 -12.23
N ILE A 226 7.33 9.49 -11.58
CA ILE A 226 7.78 9.55 -10.17
C ILE A 226 6.61 9.99 -9.28
N PRO A 227 6.58 9.62 -7.99
CA PRO A 227 5.56 10.10 -7.06
C PRO A 227 5.47 11.63 -6.98
N LYS A 228 4.29 12.14 -6.64
CA LYS A 228 4.01 13.59 -6.58
C LYS A 228 4.86 14.40 -5.58
N THR A 229 5.66 13.74 -4.77
CA THR A 229 6.60 14.39 -3.85
C THR A 229 7.72 15.12 -4.59
N GLY A 230 8.09 14.64 -5.78
CA GLY A 230 9.25 15.14 -6.49
C GLY A 230 10.57 14.89 -5.75
N VAL A 231 11.55 15.75 -5.97
CA VAL A 231 12.88 15.70 -5.35
C VAL A 231 12.86 16.34 -3.95
N PHE A 232 12.48 17.60 -3.87
CA PHE A 232 12.53 18.39 -2.62
C PHE A 232 11.50 17.94 -1.60
N GLY A 233 10.28 17.63 -2.05
CA GLY A 233 9.25 17.08 -1.17
C GLY A 233 9.59 15.68 -0.66
N LEU A 234 10.40 14.91 -1.37
CA LEU A 234 10.90 13.61 -0.88
C LEU A 234 12.00 13.82 0.17
N ILE A 235 12.93 14.73 -0.07
CA ILE A 235 13.96 15.08 0.94
C ILE A 235 13.31 15.55 2.24
N ASP A 236 12.26 16.38 2.16
CA ASP A 236 11.47 16.79 3.34
C ASP A 236 10.78 15.61 4.05
N LEU A 237 10.35 14.60 3.30
CA LEU A 237 9.71 13.41 3.86
C LEU A 237 10.72 12.51 4.58
N VAL A 238 11.87 12.27 3.96
CA VAL A 238 12.95 11.43 4.50
C VAL A 238 13.64 12.13 5.68
N GLY A 239 13.89 13.41 5.54
CA GLY A 239 14.54 14.28 6.49
C GLY A 239 15.85 14.85 5.94
N ILE A 240 15.95 16.17 5.90
CA ILE A 240 17.09 16.89 5.36
C ILE A 240 18.39 16.52 6.09
N ASP A 241 18.32 16.29 7.41
CA ASP A 241 19.45 15.91 8.26
C ASP A 241 20.03 14.50 7.96
N LEU A 242 19.32 13.68 7.17
CA LEU A 242 19.82 12.39 6.73
C LEU A 242 20.67 12.50 5.45
N MET A 243 20.44 13.51 4.61
CA MET A 243 21.16 13.65 3.32
C MET A 243 22.67 13.79 3.51
N PRO A 244 23.21 14.69 4.36
CA PRO A 244 24.64 14.77 4.59
C PRO A 244 25.26 13.46 5.10
N LYS A 245 24.56 12.77 6.01
CA LYS A 245 25.02 11.50 6.59
C LYS A 245 25.11 10.37 5.55
N LEU A 246 24.11 10.28 4.68
CA LEU A 246 24.10 9.30 3.59
C LEU A 246 25.22 9.59 2.58
N SER A 247 25.39 10.87 2.23
CA SER A 247 26.46 11.30 1.33
C SER A 247 27.84 11.04 1.92
N GLU A 248 28.06 11.37 3.19
CA GLU A 248 29.32 11.09 3.89
C GLU A 248 29.64 9.59 3.91
N SER A 249 28.64 8.77 4.24
CA SER A 249 28.80 7.31 4.25
C SER A 249 29.13 6.75 2.87
N LEU A 250 28.46 7.20 1.82
CA LEU A 250 28.78 6.81 0.45
C LEU A 250 30.19 7.28 0.03
N LEU A 251 30.52 8.54 0.26
CA LEU A 251 31.84 9.08 -0.08
C LEU A 251 33.00 8.39 0.64
N SER A 252 32.79 7.87 1.85
CA SER A 252 33.79 7.13 2.62
C SER A 252 34.06 5.73 2.05
N THR A 253 33.10 5.16 1.32
CA THR A 253 33.13 3.74 0.89
C THR A 253 33.19 3.56 -0.63
N LEU A 254 32.70 4.52 -1.42
CA LEU A 254 32.70 4.45 -2.88
C LEU A 254 34.10 4.52 -3.50
N PRO A 255 34.35 3.87 -4.65
CA PRO A 255 35.57 4.01 -5.44
C PRO A 255 35.93 5.48 -5.71
N LYS A 256 37.24 5.74 -5.92
CA LYS A 256 37.70 7.13 -6.14
C LYS A 256 37.21 7.73 -7.46
N ASP A 257 36.91 6.90 -8.42
CA ASP A 257 36.42 7.22 -9.77
C ASP A 257 34.91 7.09 -9.92
N ASP A 258 34.20 6.93 -8.84
CA ASP A 258 32.71 6.86 -8.88
C ASP A 258 32.11 8.23 -9.23
N ALA A 259 31.19 8.22 -10.19
CA ALA A 259 30.55 9.44 -10.70
C ALA A 259 29.75 10.23 -9.64
N TYR A 260 29.35 9.61 -8.52
CA TYR A 260 28.72 10.34 -7.42
C TYR A 260 29.67 11.40 -6.82
N ARG A 261 30.98 11.14 -6.81
CA ARG A 261 32.00 12.08 -6.32
C ARG A 261 32.06 13.35 -7.16
N ASP A 262 31.81 13.23 -8.47
CA ASP A 262 31.85 14.35 -9.41
C ASP A 262 30.66 15.29 -9.24
N ILE A 263 29.51 14.76 -8.80
CA ILE A 263 28.30 15.56 -8.62
C ILE A 263 28.09 16.03 -7.18
N PHE A 264 28.80 15.44 -6.22
CA PHE A 264 28.59 15.79 -4.81
C PHE A 264 29.07 17.22 -4.53
N ILE A 265 28.17 18.04 -4.00
CA ILE A 265 28.43 19.39 -3.48
C ILE A 265 27.88 19.47 -2.06
N ASP A 266 28.75 19.86 -1.12
CA ASP A 266 28.35 20.11 0.25
C ASP A 266 27.78 21.53 0.37
N HIS A 267 26.47 21.64 0.26
CA HIS A 267 25.75 22.91 0.24
C HIS A 267 25.62 23.53 1.63
N LYS A 268 26.25 24.70 1.87
CA LYS A 268 26.20 25.39 3.16
C LYS A 268 24.79 25.71 3.64
N PHE A 269 23.86 26.05 2.75
CA PHE A 269 22.49 26.34 3.14
C PHE A 269 21.78 25.13 3.79
N VAL A 270 22.13 23.89 3.40
CA VAL A 270 21.56 22.66 3.98
C VAL A 270 21.96 22.54 5.46
N HIS A 271 23.23 22.78 5.78
CA HIS A 271 23.70 22.80 7.16
C HIS A 271 23.02 23.91 7.97
N GLY A 272 22.90 25.12 7.41
CA GLY A 272 22.17 26.22 8.05
C GLY A 272 20.70 25.90 8.33
N MET A 273 20.02 25.18 7.40
CA MET A 273 18.64 24.70 7.63
C MET A 273 18.57 23.72 8.82
N ILE A 274 19.49 22.75 8.86
CA ILE A 274 19.55 21.74 9.93
C ILE A 274 19.80 22.42 11.29
N GLU A 275 20.78 23.34 11.39
CA GLU A 275 21.11 24.10 12.59
C GLU A 275 19.93 24.95 13.09
N ALA A 276 19.16 25.53 12.15
CA ALA A 276 17.96 26.30 12.48
C ALA A 276 16.73 25.42 12.82
N GLY A 277 16.84 24.08 12.71
CA GLY A 277 15.78 23.10 13.03
C GLY A 277 14.81 22.82 11.88
N TYR A 278 15.15 23.22 10.66
CA TYR A 278 14.40 22.89 9.43
C TYR A 278 14.90 21.56 8.86
N THR A 279 14.44 20.47 9.44
CA THR A 279 14.87 19.10 9.11
C THR A 279 13.84 18.32 8.29
N GLY A 280 12.90 19.00 7.65
CA GLY A 280 11.81 18.41 6.90
C GLY A 280 10.53 18.28 7.72
N ARG A 281 9.65 17.34 7.35
CA ARG A 281 8.31 17.16 7.98
C ARG A 281 8.36 16.84 9.48
N LYS A 282 9.46 16.32 9.97
CA LYS A 282 9.68 16.01 11.40
C LYS A 282 10.14 17.20 12.23
N GLY A 283 10.59 18.28 11.57
CA GLY A 283 11.08 19.49 12.20
C GLY A 283 10.12 20.68 12.06
N LYS A 284 10.66 21.91 12.11
CA LYS A 284 9.89 23.15 11.89
C LYS A 284 9.35 23.31 10.46
N GLY A 285 9.80 22.50 9.53
CA GLY A 285 9.59 22.50 8.09
C GLY A 285 10.86 22.03 7.41
N GLY A 286 10.91 22.14 6.09
CA GLY A 286 12.06 21.79 5.26
C GLY A 286 12.15 22.71 4.06
N PHE A 287 12.31 22.16 2.85
CA PHE A 287 12.17 22.93 1.62
C PHE A 287 10.79 23.57 1.51
N TYR A 288 9.80 22.94 2.12
CA TYR A 288 8.44 23.45 2.26
C TYR A 288 8.07 23.64 3.73
N ARG A 289 7.33 24.74 4.01
CA ARG A 289 6.75 24.98 5.34
C ARG A 289 5.36 25.62 5.25
N LEU A 290 4.64 25.63 6.37
CA LEU A 290 3.51 26.54 6.56
C LEU A 290 4.04 27.87 7.05
N ASN A 291 3.41 28.97 6.62
CA ASN A 291 3.77 30.31 7.06
C ASN A 291 3.57 30.43 8.60
N PRO A 292 4.63 30.60 9.39
CA PRO A 292 4.53 30.70 10.84
C PRO A 292 3.80 31.98 11.29
N ASP A 293 3.82 33.06 10.49
CA ASP A 293 3.21 34.34 10.81
C ASP A 293 1.68 34.32 10.64
N ASN A 294 1.14 33.35 9.89
CA ASN A 294 -0.30 33.17 9.72
C ASN A 294 -0.72 31.70 9.77
N PRO A 295 -0.60 31.04 10.94
CA PRO A 295 -0.92 29.62 11.08
C PRO A 295 -2.38 29.27 10.75
N ALA A 296 -3.31 30.19 11.01
CA ALA A 296 -4.73 29.99 10.78
C ALA A 296 -5.07 29.90 9.27
N ALA A 297 -4.38 30.65 8.42
CA ALA A 297 -4.57 30.63 6.98
C ALA A 297 -3.96 29.38 6.31
N LYS A 298 -3.10 28.62 7.01
CA LYS A 298 -2.36 27.46 6.47
C LYS A 298 -1.67 27.78 5.15
N GLU A 299 -1.15 29.01 5.01
CA GLU A 299 -0.44 29.45 3.83
C GLU A 299 0.86 28.68 3.66
N LYS A 300 1.09 28.14 2.46
CA LYS A 300 2.30 27.39 2.14
C LYS A 300 3.40 28.32 1.65
N GLN A 301 4.61 28.02 2.06
CA GLN A 301 5.83 28.65 1.61
C GLN A 301 6.79 27.60 1.06
N ALA A 302 7.62 28.02 0.10
CA ALA A 302 8.68 27.24 -0.51
C ALA A 302 10.02 27.97 -0.35
N LEU A 303 11.12 27.22 -0.27
CA LEU A 303 12.45 27.80 -0.15
C LEU A 303 12.93 28.33 -1.49
N ALA A 304 13.29 29.62 -1.56
CA ALA A 304 14.11 30.17 -2.64
C ALA A 304 15.56 29.90 -2.28
N ILE A 305 16.21 29.01 -3.04
CA ILE A 305 17.56 28.53 -2.71
C ILE A 305 18.61 29.57 -3.07
N ASN A 306 19.51 29.86 -2.12
CA ASN A 306 20.81 30.48 -2.33
C ASN A 306 21.85 29.49 -1.76
N PRO A 307 22.80 28.98 -2.57
CA PRO A 307 23.70 27.90 -2.14
C PRO A 307 24.63 28.29 -0.98
N ASP A 308 24.88 29.59 -0.79
CA ASP A 308 25.92 30.06 0.13
C ASP A 308 25.49 30.10 1.61
N SER A 309 24.18 30.26 1.87
CA SER A 309 23.68 30.38 3.23
C SER A 309 22.17 30.16 3.33
N PHE A 310 21.69 29.96 4.57
CA PHE A 310 20.27 29.96 4.92
C PHE A 310 19.97 31.08 5.89
N THR A 311 18.86 31.80 5.64
CA THR A 311 18.33 32.81 6.54
C THR A 311 16.82 32.78 6.52
N GLU A 312 16.14 32.87 7.66
CA GLU A 312 14.66 32.73 7.70
C GLU A 312 13.96 33.90 6.97
N ASP A 313 14.47 35.13 7.04
CA ASP A 313 13.75 36.37 6.71
C ASP A 313 14.48 37.31 5.74
N SER A 314 15.55 36.85 5.09
CA SER A 314 16.37 37.79 4.29
C SER A 314 16.70 37.24 2.91
N SER A 315 16.55 38.07 1.89
CA SER A 315 16.99 37.79 0.53
C SER A 315 18.51 37.61 0.35
N LYS A 316 19.31 37.74 1.43
CA LYS A 316 20.76 37.53 1.40
C LYS A 316 21.20 36.06 1.43
N GLY A 317 20.30 35.13 1.73
CA GLY A 317 20.53 33.69 1.75
C GLY A 317 19.31 32.95 1.24
N SER A 318 19.32 31.62 1.32
CA SER A 318 18.10 30.81 1.10
C SER A 318 17.03 31.23 2.08
N HIS A 319 15.86 31.59 1.60
CA HIS A 319 14.77 32.13 2.42
C HIS A 319 13.41 31.62 1.91
N TYR A 320 12.37 31.75 2.75
CA TYR A 320 11.05 31.29 2.36
C TYR A 320 10.27 32.37 1.63
N ILE A 321 9.65 31.94 0.51
CA ILE A 321 8.77 32.77 -0.31
C ILE A 321 7.37 32.14 -0.37
N LYS A 322 6.38 32.91 -0.76
CA LYS A 322 5.03 32.44 -0.99
C LYS A 322 5.02 31.35 -2.06
N SER A 323 4.28 30.26 -1.82
CA SER A 323 4.15 29.15 -2.76
C SER A 323 3.59 29.58 -4.12
N ILE A 324 4.27 29.18 -5.19
CA ILE A 324 3.84 29.34 -6.57
C ILE A 324 3.32 28.04 -7.18
N LYS A 325 2.94 27.07 -6.38
CA LYS A 325 2.56 25.72 -6.81
C LYS A 325 1.62 25.69 -8.02
N LYS A 326 0.57 26.52 -8.02
CA LYS A 326 -0.37 26.60 -9.16
C LYS A 326 0.28 27.05 -10.45
N GLN A 327 1.29 27.95 -10.38
CA GLN A 327 2.05 28.42 -11.53
C GLN A 327 3.03 27.36 -12.00
N ALA A 328 3.71 26.69 -11.06
CA ALA A 328 4.61 25.58 -11.34
C ALA A 328 3.92 24.41 -12.05
N GLU A 329 2.68 24.09 -11.67
CA GLU A 329 1.86 23.06 -12.32
C GLU A 329 1.44 23.46 -13.78
N ASN A 330 1.60 24.72 -14.18
CA ASN A 330 1.34 25.21 -15.54
C ASN A 330 2.58 25.15 -16.46
N ASP A 331 3.75 24.72 -15.98
CA ASP A 331 4.90 24.49 -16.86
C ASP A 331 4.50 23.52 -17.99
N SER A 332 4.91 23.84 -19.22
CA SER A 332 4.51 23.05 -20.39
C SER A 332 5.04 21.61 -20.35
N ALA A 333 6.19 21.35 -19.70
CA ALA A 333 6.70 20.02 -19.48
C ALA A 333 5.77 19.17 -18.58
N VAL A 334 5.06 19.77 -17.62
CA VAL A 334 4.08 19.06 -16.78
C VAL A 334 2.93 18.52 -17.64
N SER A 335 2.40 19.33 -18.54
CA SER A 335 1.34 18.90 -19.46
C SER A 335 1.83 17.92 -20.52
N ALA A 336 3.09 18.03 -20.95
CA ALA A 336 3.74 17.13 -21.90
C ALA A 336 3.85 15.69 -21.38
N GLY A 337 3.85 15.49 -20.05
CA GLY A 337 3.83 14.16 -19.44
C GLY A 337 2.67 13.26 -19.88
N ARG A 338 1.57 13.83 -20.37
CA ARG A 338 0.47 13.07 -20.98
C ARG A 338 0.85 12.39 -22.31
N LYS A 339 1.90 12.90 -22.98
CA LYS A 339 2.42 12.37 -24.24
C LYS A 339 3.62 11.45 -24.04
N GLY A 340 4.05 11.25 -22.80
CA GLY A 340 5.16 10.37 -22.43
C GLY A 340 6.45 11.11 -22.04
N LEU A 341 7.42 10.35 -21.52
CA LEU A 341 8.66 10.85 -20.95
C LEU A 341 9.48 11.69 -21.95
N LYS A 342 9.59 11.22 -23.19
CA LYS A 342 10.34 11.92 -24.25
C LYS A 342 9.80 13.33 -24.49
N ALA A 343 8.47 13.48 -24.53
CA ALA A 343 7.85 14.78 -24.71
C ALA A 343 8.16 15.76 -23.56
N VAL A 344 8.30 15.26 -22.32
CA VAL A 344 8.69 16.08 -21.16
C VAL A 344 10.08 16.65 -21.36
N VAL A 345 11.07 15.81 -21.67
CA VAL A 345 12.48 16.20 -21.75
C VAL A 345 12.81 17.01 -23.03
N GLU A 346 12.00 16.90 -24.08
CA GLU A 346 12.13 17.69 -25.31
C GLU A 346 11.38 19.03 -25.25
N THR A 347 10.59 19.29 -24.19
CA THR A 347 9.88 20.55 -24.03
C THR A 347 10.85 21.67 -23.71
N ASP A 348 10.89 22.72 -24.55
CA ASP A 348 11.68 23.93 -24.28
C ASP A 348 10.98 24.81 -23.22
N SER A 349 11.13 24.40 -21.96
CA SER A 349 10.70 25.13 -20.77
C SER A 349 11.75 25.00 -19.68
N GLU A 350 11.62 25.78 -18.62
CA GLU A 350 12.45 25.67 -17.42
C GLU A 350 12.38 24.25 -16.84
N GLY A 351 11.16 23.71 -16.68
CA GLY A 351 10.92 22.36 -16.18
C GLY A 351 11.45 21.27 -17.10
N GLY A 352 11.30 21.41 -18.42
CA GLY A 352 11.79 20.42 -19.39
C GLY A 352 13.30 20.30 -19.41
N ARG A 353 14.01 21.44 -19.42
CA ARG A 353 15.48 21.45 -19.33
C ARG A 353 16.01 20.88 -18.03
N TYR A 354 15.36 21.22 -16.91
CA TYR A 354 15.67 20.65 -15.60
C TYR A 354 15.47 19.13 -15.57
N ALA A 355 14.31 18.65 -16.01
CA ALA A 355 14.00 17.22 -16.04
C ALA A 355 15.01 16.45 -16.90
N TRP A 356 15.34 16.98 -18.09
CA TRP A 356 16.38 16.37 -18.93
C TRP A 356 17.70 16.25 -18.20
N ALA A 357 18.21 17.32 -17.58
CA ALA A 357 19.51 17.31 -16.93
C ALA A 357 19.57 16.29 -15.78
N VAL A 358 18.54 16.23 -14.93
CA VAL A 358 18.46 15.28 -13.81
C VAL A 358 18.34 13.84 -14.30
N LEU A 359 17.45 13.56 -15.27
CA LEU A 359 17.26 12.22 -15.81
C LEU A 359 18.47 11.76 -16.60
N ARG A 360 19.06 12.63 -17.42
CA ARG A 360 20.29 12.35 -18.16
C ARG A 360 21.37 11.78 -17.24
N ASP A 361 21.69 12.49 -16.16
CA ASP A 361 22.76 12.10 -15.26
C ASP A 361 22.37 10.87 -14.41
N THR A 362 21.15 10.80 -13.93
CA THR A 362 20.66 9.64 -13.14
C THR A 362 20.59 8.35 -13.95
N LEU A 363 20.01 8.40 -15.16
CA LEU A 363 19.87 7.21 -16.01
C LEU A 363 21.22 6.75 -16.57
N SER A 364 22.12 7.69 -16.89
CA SER A 364 23.49 7.37 -17.29
C SER A 364 24.25 6.67 -16.15
N TYR A 365 24.11 7.17 -14.92
CA TYR A 365 24.72 6.55 -13.76
C TYR A 365 24.16 5.13 -13.51
N ALA A 366 22.86 4.95 -13.57
CA ALA A 366 22.26 3.61 -13.45
C ALA A 366 22.80 2.65 -14.52
N ALA A 367 22.91 3.11 -15.77
CA ALA A 367 23.42 2.30 -16.87
C ALA A 367 24.92 1.94 -16.70
N SER A 368 25.74 2.82 -16.09
CA SER A 368 27.15 2.54 -15.82
C SER A 368 27.37 1.51 -14.71
N LEU A 369 26.40 1.32 -13.83
CA LEU A 369 26.51 0.44 -12.65
C LEU A 369 25.98 -1.00 -12.89
N VAL A 370 25.54 -1.33 -14.11
CA VAL A 370 25.11 -2.71 -14.43
C VAL A 370 26.26 -3.68 -14.28
N GLY A 371 26.05 -4.73 -13.47
CA GLY A 371 27.10 -5.70 -13.11
C GLY A 371 27.97 -5.27 -11.93
N GLU A 372 27.87 -4.01 -11.46
CA GLU A 372 28.49 -3.57 -10.22
C GLU A 372 27.50 -3.69 -9.04
N ILE A 373 26.33 -3.06 -9.12
CA ILE A 373 25.35 -3.05 -8.01
C ILE A 373 24.33 -4.20 -8.08
N ALA A 374 24.09 -4.74 -9.26
CA ALA A 374 23.25 -5.91 -9.50
C ALA A 374 23.67 -6.60 -10.80
N GLU A 375 23.33 -7.88 -10.95
CA GLU A 375 23.64 -8.63 -12.16
C GLU A 375 22.76 -8.22 -13.34
N THR A 376 21.50 -7.87 -13.10
CA THR A 376 20.55 -7.59 -14.16
C THR A 376 20.01 -6.15 -14.13
N ILE A 377 19.66 -5.63 -15.29
CA ILE A 377 18.93 -4.35 -15.40
C ILE A 377 17.54 -4.45 -14.74
N PHE A 378 16.95 -5.65 -14.72
CA PHE A 378 15.65 -5.90 -14.12
C PHE A 378 15.69 -5.68 -12.60
N ASP A 379 16.74 -6.16 -11.91
CA ASP A 379 16.91 -5.94 -10.47
C ASP A 379 17.09 -4.45 -10.15
N ILE A 380 17.84 -3.70 -10.99
CA ILE A 380 18.01 -2.25 -10.84
C ILE A 380 16.66 -1.53 -10.97
N ASP A 381 15.87 -1.88 -11.97
CA ASP A 381 14.56 -1.27 -12.20
C ASP A 381 13.58 -1.61 -11.06
N GLU A 382 13.53 -2.87 -10.61
CA GLU A 382 12.69 -3.27 -9.48
C GLU A 382 13.14 -2.58 -8.18
N GLY A 383 14.45 -2.43 -7.94
CA GLY A 383 14.99 -1.69 -6.81
C GLY A 383 14.43 -0.26 -6.74
N MET A 384 14.42 0.45 -7.87
CA MET A 384 13.89 1.83 -7.93
C MET A 384 12.36 1.87 -7.89
N LYS A 385 11.67 0.95 -8.55
CA LYS A 385 10.20 0.86 -8.52
C LYS A 385 9.68 0.54 -7.12
N LEU A 386 10.28 -0.41 -6.43
CA LEU A 386 9.85 -0.84 -5.10
C LEU A 386 10.35 0.08 -3.97
N GLY A 387 11.54 0.69 -4.14
CA GLY A 387 12.17 1.56 -3.14
C GLY A 387 11.68 3.00 -3.17
N TYR A 388 11.39 3.53 -4.35
CA TYR A 388 10.94 4.92 -4.53
C TYR A 388 9.53 5.04 -5.10
N ASN A 389 8.83 3.94 -5.32
CA ASN A 389 7.51 3.90 -5.97
C ASN A 389 7.51 4.55 -7.36
N TRP A 390 8.60 4.46 -8.10
CA TRP A 390 8.64 4.87 -9.49
C TRP A 390 7.74 3.97 -10.34
N LYS A 391 7.07 4.52 -11.33
CA LYS A 391 6.24 3.72 -12.25
C LYS A 391 7.07 2.92 -13.24
N GLN A 392 8.21 3.48 -13.63
CA GLN A 392 9.17 2.90 -14.53
C GLN A 392 10.54 2.94 -13.86
N GLY A 393 11.31 1.86 -13.98
CA GLY A 393 12.70 1.84 -13.56
C GLY A 393 13.61 2.59 -14.55
N PRO A 394 14.88 2.78 -14.20
CA PRO A 394 15.83 3.51 -15.06
C PRO A 394 15.89 2.99 -16.50
N PHE A 395 15.92 1.68 -16.72
CA PHE A 395 16.03 1.09 -18.07
C PHE A 395 14.71 1.13 -18.82
N GLU A 396 13.58 0.99 -18.14
CA GLU A 396 12.26 1.23 -18.73
C GLU A 396 12.11 2.71 -19.15
N MET A 397 12.69 3.65 -18.40
CA MET A 397 12.73 5.08 -18.77
C MET A 397 13.63 5.32 -19.98
N ILE A 398 14.79 4.66 -20.05
CA ILE A 398 15.68 4.77 -21.22
C ILE A 398 14.97 4.21 -22.46
N ASP A 399 14.23 3.12 -22.37
CA ASP A 399 13.42 2.59 -23.48
C ASP A 399 12.32 3.58 -23.90
N ALA A 400 11.68 4.26 -22.95
CA ALA A 400 10.68 5.30 -23.24
C ALA A 400 11.28 6.53 -23.96
N LEU A 401 12.55 6.84 -23.74
CA LEU A 401 13.31 7.87 -24.47
C LEU A 401 13.78 7.36 -25.84
N GLY A 402 14.13 6.10 -25.94
CA GLY A 402 14.86 5.44 -27.02
C GLY A 402 16.35 5.33 -26.69
N PRO A 403 16.91 4.10 -26.53
CA PRO A 403 18.30 3.91 -26.09
C PRO A 403 19.33 4.61 -26.99
N LYS A 404 19.16 4.53 -28.33
CA LYS A 404 20.01 5.24 -29.30
C LYS A 404 19.94 6.77 -29.12
N TYR A 405 18.70 7.31 -29.03
CA TYR A 405 18.51 8.75 -28.79
C TYR A 405 19.19 9.19 -27.49
N PHE A 406 19.03 8.40 -26.42
CA PHE A 406 19.66 8.73 -25.15
C PHE A 406 21.20 8.70 -25.24
N ALA A 407 21.78 7.69 -25.88
CA ALA A 407 23.22 7.59 -26.10
C ALA A 407 23.78 8.79 -26.93
N GLU A 408 23.10 9.17 -28.02
CA GLU A 408 23.46 10.33 -28.86
C GLU A 408 23.40 11.62 -28.02
N LYS A 409 22.38 11.83 -27.22
CA LYS A 409 22.24 12.99 -26.34
C LYS A 409 23.29 13.06 -25.22
N LEU A 410 23.75 11.91 -24.71
CA LEU A 410 24.89 11.84 -23.79
C LEU A 410 26.18 12.30 -24.49
N ALA A 411 26.45 11.78 -25.69
CA ALA A 411 27.61 12.15 -26.46
C ALA A 411 27.62 13.64 -26.84
N GLU A 412 26.48 14.20 -27.30
CA GLU A 412 26.29 15.64 -27.57
C GLU A 412 26.58 16.51 -26.33
N ALA A 413 26.21 16.01 -25.13
CA ALA A 413 26.47 16.69 -23.86
C ALA A 413 27.91 16.48 -23.32
N GLY A 414 28.78 15.78 -24.07
CA GLY A 414 30.13 15.44 -23.63
C GLY A 414 30.19 14.49 -22.45
N ARG A 415 29.16 13.69 -22.24
CA ARG A 415 29.06 12.68 -21.16
C ARG A 415 29.52 11.32 -21.69
N PRO A 416 30.16 10.48 -20.86
CA PRO A 416 30.48 9.11 -21.23
C PRO A 416 29.20 8.32 -21.57
N VAL A 417 29.27 7.52 -22.63
CA VAL A 417 28.17 6.60 -23.00
C VAL A 417 28.46 5.25 -22.35
N PRO A 418 27.64 4.80 -21.38
CA PRO A 418 27.79 3.50 -20.72
C PRO A 418 27.83 2.34 -21.72
N GLU A 419 28.65 1.33 -21.46
CA GLU A 419 28.88 0.18 -22.35
C GLU A 419 27.57 -0.52 -22.75
N ILE A 420 26.63 -0.69 -21.80
CA ILE A 420 25.35 -1.37 -22.06
C ILE A 420 24.47 -0.61 -23.06
N LEU A 421 24.56 0.73 -23.11
CA LEU A 421 23.88 1.54 -24.12
C LEU A 421 24.46 1.32 -25.50
N SER A 422 25.79 1.18 -25.58
CA SER A 422 26.46 0.88 -26.84
C SER A 422 26.10 -0.55 -27.33
N LYS A 423 25.97 -1.51 -26.40
CA LYS A 423 25.59 -2.88 -26.72
C LYS A 423 24.14 -3.03 -27.20
N VAL A 424 23.19 -2.36 -26.58
CA VAL A 424 21.78 -2.41 -27.00
C VAL A 424 21.54 -1.68 -28.33
N GLY A 425 22.32 -0.64 -28.61
CA GLY A 425 22.31 0.06 -29.88
C GLY A 425 20.94 0.62 -30.28
N GLU A 426 20.38 0.14 -31.40
CA GLU A 426 19.04 0.52 -31.89
C GLU A 426 17.92 -0.33 -31.27
N GLY A 427 18.25 -1.34 -30.47
CA GLY A 427 17.30 -2.20 -29.78
C GLY A 427 16.66 -1.54 -28.56
N THR A 428 16.02 -2.35 -27.72
CA THR A 428 15.42 -1.94 -26.46
C THR A 428 15.94 -2.79 -25.31
N PHE A 429 15.93 -2.25 -24.10
CA PHE A 429 16.29 -2.99 -22.89
C PHE A 429 15.23 -4.02 -22.52
N TYR A 430 13.97 -3.73 -22.80
CA TYR A 430 12.87 -4.67 -22.62
C TYR A 430 12.17 -4.93 -23.94
N ARG A 431 11.77 -6.19 -24.14
CA ARG A 431 10.90 -6.58 -25.25
C ARG A 431 9.89 -7.62 -24.80
N ILE A 432 8.88 -7.80 -25.64
CA ILE A 432 7.90 -8.88 -25.47
C ILE A 432 8.14 -9.86 -26.60
N GLU A 433 8.43 -11.10 -26.26
CA GLU A 433 8.60 -12.18 -27.21
C GLU A 433 7.85 -13.41 -26.69
N ASP A 434 7.03 -14.02 -27.52
CA ASP A 434 6.17 -15.16 -27.18
C ASP A 434 5.31 -14.94 -25.91
N GLY A 435 4.81 -13.71 -25.73
CA GLY A 435 3.98 -13.33 -24.59
C GLY A 435 4.74 -13.18 -23.26
N LYS A 436 6.06 -13.23 -23.29
CA LYS A 436 6.93 -13.04 -22.14
C LYS A 436 7.70 -11.72 -22.20
N ILE A 437 7.87 -11.10 -21.05
CA ILE A 437 8.78 -9.96 -20.92
C ILE A 437 10.21 -10.50 -20.87
N GLN A 438 11.06 -9.94 -21.70
CA GLN A 438 12.50 -10.20 -21.70
C GLN A 438 13.26 -8.91 -21.39
N PHE A 439 14.37 -9.04 -20.67
CA PHE A 439 15.32 -7.95 -20.42
C PHE A 439 16.66 -8.20 -21.13
N PHE A 440 17.33 -7.13 -21.54
CA PHE A 440 18.63 -7.18 -22.20
C PHE A 440 19.74 -7.44 -21.17
N GLY A 441 20.47 -8.53 -21.34
CA GLY A 441 21.57 -8.94 -20.47
C GLY A 441 22.93 -8.30 -20.86
N ARG A 442 23.88 -8.37 -19.94
CA ARG A 442 25.28 -7.93 -20.15
C ARG A 442 25.98 -8.69 -21.26
N ASP A 443 25.53 -9.91 -21.54
CA ASP A 443 26.01 -10.78 -22.62
C ASP A 443 25.51 -10.34 -24.01
N GLY A 444 24.73 -9.28 -24.10
CA GLY A 444 24.16 -8.77 -25.35
C GLY A 444 22.95 -9.55 -25.85
N LYS A 445 22.32 -10.37 -25.01
CA LYS A 445 21.14 -11.15 -25.36
C LYS A 445 19.96 -10.77 -24.47
N HIS A 446 18.75 -11.07 -24.95
CA HIS A 446 17.56 -10.93 -24.10
C HIS A 446 17.28 -12.25 -23.34
N HIS A 447 16.89 -12.10 -22.08
CA HIS A 447 16.55 -13.18 -21.16
C HIS A 447 15.14 -13.00 -20.63
N ASP A 448 14.39 -14.09 -20.45
CA ASP A 448 13.04 -14.05 -19.89
C ASP A 448 13.07 -13.53 -18.44
N VAL A 449 12.18 -12.61 -18.11
CA VAL A 449 11.92 -12.23 -16.72
C VAL A 449 11.32 -13.41 -15.99
N GLN A 450 12.04 -13.95 -15.01
CA GLN A 450 11.56 -15.06 -14.19
C GLN A 450 10.65 -14.55 -13.08
N ARG A 451 9.45 -15.12 -12.96
CA ARG A 451 8.54 -14.85 -11.84
C ARG A 451 8.69 -15.95 -10.81
N PRO A 452 8.73 -15.61 -9.50
CA PRO A 452 8.68 -16.64 -8.45
C PRO A 452 7.40 -17.50 -8.55
N ASP A 453 7.48 -18.75 -8.14
CA ASP A 453 6.32 -19.63 -8.05
C ASP A 453 5.23 -19.00 -7.18
N GLY A 454 3.96 -19.03 -7.62
CA GLY A 454 2.85 -18.39 -6.92
C GLY A 454 2.69 -16.89 -7.20
N VAL A 455 3.42 -16.33 -8.17
CA VAL A 455 3.19 -14.99 -8.72
C VAL A 455 2.42 -15.11 -10.03
N LEU A 456 1.22 -14.54 -10.09
CA LEU A 456 0.39 -14.42 -11.28
C LEU A 456 -0.02 -12.97 -11.47
N LEU A 457 0.41 -12.35 -12.56
CA LEU A 457 0.15 -10.94 -12.85
C LEU A 457 -0.79 -10.82 -14.05
N LEU A 458 -1.86 -10.08 -13.87
CA LEU A 458 -2.82 -9.86 -14.95
C LEU A 458 -2.18 -9.10 -16.13
N ARG A 459 -1.23 -8.19 -15.84
CA ARG A 459 -0.45 -7.49 -16.88
C ARG A 459 0.36 -8.45 -17.75
N ASP A 460 0.89 -9.54 -17.19
CA ASP A 460 1.65 -10.54 -17.97
C ASP A 460 0.69 -11.37 -18.85
N ILE A 461 -0.49 -11.71 -18.34
CA ILE A 461 -1.56 -12.39 -19.11
C ILE A 461 -1.98 -11.56 -20.33
N LYS A 462 -2.12 -10.24 -20.15
CA LYS A 462 -2.48 -9.29 -21.21
C LYS A 462 -1.46 -9.20 -22.36
N LEU A 463 -0.25 -9.68 -22.17
CA LEU A 463 0.78 -9.70 -23.21
C LEU A 463 0.57 -10.84 -24.21
N SER A 464 -0.04 -11.93 -23.77
CA SER A 464 -0.20 -13.17 -24.56
C SER A 464 -1.65 -13.51 -24.89
N SER A 465 -2.64 -12.78 -24.34
CA SER A 465 -4.05 -13.09 -24.51
C SER A 465 -4.90 -11.85 -24.80
N GLN A 466 -6.11 -12.10 -25.29
CA GLN A 466 -7.17 -11.09 -25.42
C GLN A 466 -8.24 -11.36 -24.36
N PRO A 467 -8.97 -10.34 -23.91
CA PRO A 467 -10.07 -10.56 -23.00
C PRO A 467 -11.16 -11.40 -23.65
N VAL A 468 -11.76 -12.33 -22.91
CA VAL A 468 -12.93 -13.11 -23.34
C VAL A 468 -14.08 -12.18 -23.72
N MET A 469 -14.26 -11.11 -22.93
CA MET A 469 -15.19 -10.00 -23.20
C MET A 469 -14.62 -8.70 -22.70
N LYS A 470 -15.02 -7.58 -23.34
CA LYS A 470 -14.66 -6.22 -22.91
C LYS A 470 -15.77 -5.22 -23.23
N ASN A 471 -15.86 -4.19 -22.41
CA ASN A 471 -16.59 -2.95 -22.69
C ASN A 471 -15.78 -1.73 -22.17
N ALA A 472 -16.38 -0.54 -22.10
CA ALA A 472 -15.64 0.64 -21.68
C ALA A 472 -15.27 0.65 -20.17
N SER A 473 -15.96 -0.12 -19.32
CA SER A 473 -15.84 -0.07 -17.86
C SER A 473 -15.30 -1.36 -17.24
N ALA A 474 -15.21 -2.46 -18.01
CA ALA A 474 -14.72 -3.74 -17.49
C ALA A 474 -14.19 -4.66 -18.59
N ASN A 475 -13.27 -5.55 -18.22
CA ASN A 475 -12.79 -6.66 -19.01
C ASN A 475 -13.00 -7.98 -18.28
N LEU A 476 -13.19 -9.06 -19.03
CA LEU A 476 -13.23 -10.44 -18.54
C LEU A 476 -12.08 -11.22 -19.15
N TRP A 477 -11.18 -11.72 -18.30
CA TRP A 477 -9.97 -12.43 -18.71
C TRP A 477 -10.03 -13.92 -18.33
N ASP A 478 -9.60 -14.78 -19.21
CA ASP A 478 -9.27 -16.16 -18.85
C ASP A 478 -7.89 -16.18 -18.18
N ILE A 479 -7.84 -16.60 -16.91
CA ILE A 479 -6.60 -16.70 -16.14
C ILE A 479 -6.13 -18.16 -15.98
N GLY A 480 -6.68 -19.06 -16.79
CA GLY A 480 -6.35 -20.48 -16.84
C GLY A 480 -7.07 -21.33 -15.80
N ASP A 481 -7.01 -22.65 -15.99
CA ASP A 481 -7.62 -23.67 -15.13
C ASP A 481 -9.15 -23.53 -14.97
N GLY A 482 -9.83 -22.89 -15.92
CA GLY A 482 -11.26 -22.66 -15.89
C GLY A 482 -11.70 -21.53 -14.95
N VAL A 483 -10.84 -20.57 -14.69
CA VAL A 483 -11.15 -19.40 -13.86
C VAL A 483 -11.18 -18.15 -14.71
N LEU A 484 -12.30 -17.43 -14.65
CA LEU A 484 -12.42 -16.11 -15.24
C LEU A 484 -12.07 -15.02 -14.22
N CYS A 485 -11.42 -13.96 -14.69
CA CYS A 485 -11.08 -12.77 -13.91
C CYS A 485 -11.85 -11.57 -14.44
N PHE A 486 -12.73 -11.00 -13.62
CA PHE A 486 -13.37 -9.72 -13.89
C PHE A 486 -12.46 -8.58 -13.44
N GLU A 487 -12.12 -7.69 -14.38
CA GLU A 487 -11.30 -6.50 -14.13
C GLU A 487 -12.11 -5.23 -14.38
N HIS A 488 -12.20 -4.37 -13.36
CA HIS A 488 -12.66 -3.00 -13.54
C HIS A 488 -11.66 -2.16 -14.34
N THR A 489 -12.15 -1.35 -15.27
CA THR A 489 -11.37 -0.38 -16.05
C THR A 489 -11.94 1.03 -16.03
N SER A 490 -13.06 1.24 -15.33
CA SER A 490 -13.67 2.55 -15.12
C SER A 490 -12.78 3.46 -14.27
N LYS A 491 -13.01 4.77 -14.32
CA LYS A 491 -12.28 5.73 -13.47
C LYS A 491 -12.51 5.42 -12.00
N MET A 492 -11.42 5.27 -11.21
CA MET A 492 -11.47 4.86 -9.80
C MET A 492 -12.11 3.48 -9.59
N ASN A 493 -12.26 2.69 -10.64
CA ASN A 493 -12.92 1.39 -10.63
C ASN A 493 -14.34 1.44 -10.03
N THR A 494 -15.08 2.53 -10.35
CA THR A 494 -16.45 2.70 -9.91
C THR A 494 -17.42 1.84 -10.70
N PHE A 495 -18.51 1.44 -10.04
CA PHE A 495 -19.61 0.73 -10.68
C PHE A 495 -20.48 1.69 -11.51
N ASP A 496 -20.81 1.23 -12.70
CA ASP A 496 -21.75 1.84 -13.64
C ASP A 496 -22.57 0.74 -14.33
N GLU A 497 -23.50 1.13 -15.22
CA GLU A 497 -24.33 0.17 -15.96
C GLU A 497 -23.51 -0.84 -16.74
N GLN A 498 -22.36 -0.45 -17.31
CA GLN A 498 -21.51 -1.33 -18.10
C GLN A 498 -20.76 -2.35 -17.24
N THR A 499 -20.36 -1.97 -16.03
CA THR A 499 -19.77 -2.91 -15.06
C THR A 499 -20.78 -3.97 -14.62
N PHE A 500 -22.04 -3.56 -14.35
CA PHE A 500 -23.12 -4.49 -14.02
C PHE A 500 -23.44 -5.43 -15.18
N GLU A 501 -23.56 -4.89 -16.40
CA GLU A 501 -23.76 -5.69 -17.62
C GLU A 501 -22.68 -6.75 -17.79
N MET A 502 -21.40 -6.38 -17.56
CA MET A 502 -20.27 -7.31 -17.68
C MET A 502 -20.30 -8.39 -16.60
N LEU A 503 -20.66 -8.06 -15.35
CA LEU A 503 -20.82 -9.06 -14.29
C LEU A 503 -21.94 -10.06 -14.62
N VAL A 504 -23.07 -9.62 -15.13
CA VAL A 504 -24.17 -10.50 -15.59
C VAL A 504 -23.71 -11.38 -16.76
N LYS A 505 -22.96 -10.83 -17.71
CA LYS A 505 -22.40 -11.62 -18.82
C LYS A 505 -21.38 -12.65 -18.33
N ALA A 506 -20.52 -12.28 -17.37
CA ALA A 506 -19.56 -13.20 -16.77
C ALA A 506 -20.26 -14.39 -16.09
N GLN A 507 -21.33 -14.13 -15.32
CA GLN A 507 -22.15 -15.17 -14.70
C GLN A 507 -22.71 -16.13 -15.76
N LYS A 508 -23.39 -15.59 -16.77
CA LYS A 508 -23.99 -16.40 -17.86
C LYS A 508 -22.94 -17.21 -18.63
N THR A 509 -21.73 -16.65 -18.83
CA THR A 509 -20.65 -17.34 -19.51
C THR A 509 -20.18 -18.57 -18.71
N ILE A 510 -20.02 -18.43 -17.39
CA ILE A 510 -19.62 -19.55 -16.54
C ILE A 510 -20.76 -20.60 -16.45
N GLU A 511 -22.00 -20.16 -16.26
CA GLU A 511 -23.16 -21.06 -16.17
C GLU A 511 -23.43 -21.88 -17.45
N SER A 512 -23.09 -21.33 -18.61
CA SER A 512 -23.34 -21.97 -19.93
C SER A 512 -22.13 -22.69 -20.50
N SER A 513 -20.99 -22.75 -19.79
CA SER A 513 -19.74 -23.33 -20.28
C SER A 513 -19.26 -24.44 -19.38
N ASP A 514 -18.84 -25.54 -19.95
CA ASP A 514 -18.14 -26.61 -19.24
C ASP A 514 -16.65 -26.27 -18.96
N ASP A 515 -16.12 -25.26 -19.65
CA ASP A 515 -14.72 -24.84 -19.55
C ASP A 515 -14.45 -23.97 -18.32
N TYR A 516 -15.46 -23.23 -17.86
CA TYR A 516 -15.33 -22.28 -16.74
C TYR A 516 -16.10 -22.74 -15.51
N LYS A 517 -15.50 -22.57 -14.32
CA LYS A 517 -16.02 -23.06 -13.04
C LYS A 517 -15.92 -22.09 -11.86
N ALA A 518 -15.33 -20.93 -12.06
CA ALA A 518 -15.19 -19.94 -11.00
C ALA A 518 -14.96 -18.52 -11.55
N LEU A 519 -15.30 -17.52 -10.74
CA LEU A 519 -15.05 -16.12 -11.01
C LEU A 519 -14.14 -15.50 -9.93
N VAL A 520 -13.09 -14.80 -10.36
CA VAL A 520 -12.27 -13.92 -9.52
C VAL A 520 -12.55 -12.47 -9.89
N ILE A 521 -12.80 -11.60 -8.91
CA ILE A 521 -12.97 -10.16 -9.11
C ILE A 521 -11.68 -9.47 -8.62
N TYR A 522 -10.90 -8.91 -9.55
CA TYR A 522 -9.56 -8.38 -9.29
C TYR A 522 -9.19 -7.25 -10.25
N ASN A 523 -8.27 -6.39 -9.85
CA ASN A 523 -7.55 -5.47 -10.74
C ASN A 523 -6.16 -5.13 -10.19
N GLU A 524 -5.25 -4.69 -11.08
CA GLU A 524 -3.89 -4.26 -10.71
C GLU A 524 -3.79 -2.75 -10.44
N ALA A 525 -4.90 -2.02 -10.44
CA ALA A 525 -4.92 -0.60 -10.12
C ALA A 525 -4.57 -0.34 -8.64
N SER A 526 -4.32 0.92 -8.29
CA SER A 526 -4.00 1.32 -6.91
C SER A 526 -5.15 1.10 -5.92
N HIS A 527 -6.38 0.95 -6.42
CA HIS A 527 -7.59 0.74 -5.65
C HIS A 527 -8.44 -0.36 -6.26
N PHE A 528 -9.08 -1.15 -5.43
CA PHE A 528 -10.02 -2.18 -5.88
C PHE A 528 -11.28 -1.55 -6.48
N SER A 529 -11.99 -0.73 -5.69
CA SER A 529 -13.14 0.05 -6.16
C SER A 529 -13.51 1.16 -5.16
N ALA A 530 -13.85 2.34 -5.68
CA ALA A 530 -14.39 3.45 -4.90
C ALA A 530 -15.92 3.40 -4.74
N GLY A 531 -16.60 2.34 -5.18
CA GLY A 531 -18.03 2.17 -5.12
C GLY A 531 -18.80 2.79 -6.28
N ALA A 532 -19.96 3.38 -6.01
CA ALA A 532 -20.79 4.01 -7.04
C ALA A 532 -20.16 5.28 -7.64
N ASN A 533 -20.45 5.56 -8.91
CA ASN A 533 -20.03 6.80 -9.56
C ASN A 533 -20.88 7.99 -9.07
N LEU A 534 -20.42 8.67 -8.01
CA LEU A 534 -21.11 9.82 -7.42
C LEU A 534 -21.31 10.97 -8.41
N GLY A 535 -20.42 11.14 -9.39
CA GLY A 535 -20.58 12.19 -10.41
C GLY A 535 -21.78 11.93 -11.33
N LEU A 536 -21.99 10.69 -11.72
CA LEU A 536 -23.16 10.26 -12.49
C LEU A 536 -24.44 10.36 -11.65
N ALA A 537 -24.39 9.90 -10.41
CA ALA A 537 -25.54 10.03 -9.49
C ALA A 537 -25.94 11.51 -9.32
N MET A 538 -24.98 12.40 -9.08
CA MET A 538 -25.23 13.84 -8.97
C MET A 538 -25.85 14.43 -10.24
N PHE A 539 -25.35 14.03 -11.41
CA PHE A 539 -25.92 14.45 -12.68
C PHE A 539 -27.40 14.04 -12.81
N MET A 540 -27.72 12.77 -12.50
CA MET A 540 -29.11 12.27 -12.57
C MET A 540 -30.03 12.97 -11.57
N ILE A 541 -29.56 13.24 -10.35
CA ILE A 541 -30.33 13.99 -9.34
C ILE A 541 -30.63 15.40 -9.84
N ASN A 542 -29.64 16.12 -10.40
CA ASN A 542 -29.80 17.48 -10.90
C ASN A 542 -30.86 17.63 -12.01
N ILE A 543 -31.09 16.56 -12.78
CA ILE A 543 -32.11 16.54 -13.83
C ILE A 543 -33.34 15.72 -13.44
N ALA A 544 -33.49 15.44 -12.13
CA ALA A 544 -34.63 14.74 -11.53
C ALA A 544 -34.93 13.33 -12.10
N MET A 545 -33.87 12.60 -12.51
CA MET A 545 -34.00 11.23 -13.02
C MET A 545 -33.99 10.21 -11.85
N TYR A 546 -34.81 10.43 -10.84
CA TYR A 546 -34.91 9.56 -9.65
C TYR A 546 -35.29 8.10 -9.96
N PRO A 547 -36.25 7.83 -10.88
CA PRO A 547 -36.60 6.46 -11.24
C PRO A 547 -35.42 5.68 -11.85
N GLN A 548 -34.52 6.38 -12.58
CA GLN A 548 -33.32 5.75 -13.15
C GLN A 548 -32.28 5.44 -12.08
N VAL A 549 -32.16 6.32 -11.06
CA VAL A 549 -31.28 6.04 -9.91
C VAL A 549 -31.83 4.85 -9.11
N GLU A 550 -33.15 4.79 -8.87
CA GLU A 550 -33.79 3.65 -8.20
C GLU A 550 -33.54 2.34 -8.96
N GLU A 551 -33.72 2.33 -10.29
CA GLU A 551 -33.45 1.16 -11.12
C GLU A 551 -31.96 0.79 -11.12
N PHE A 552 -31.04 1.76 -11.09
CA PHE A 552 -29.61 1.51 -10.97
C PHE A 552 -29.26 0.84 -9.64
N VAL A 553 -29.82 1.31 -8.53
CA VAL A 553 -29.62 0.71 -7.19
C VAL A 553 -30.24 -0.69 -7.14
N ALA A 554 -31.46 -0.85 -7.63
CA ALA A 554 -32.12 -2.16 -7.70
C ALA A 554 -31.35 -3.16 -8.59
N THR A 555 -30.77 -2.68 -9.70
CA THR A 555 -29.92 -3.50 -10.58
C THR A 555 -28.66 -3.96 -9.84
N GLY A 556 -27.99 -3.08 -9.09
CA GLY A 556 -26.82 -3.46 -8.28
C GLY A 556 -27.16 -4.52 -7.24
N GLN A 557 -28.31 -4.41 -6.56
CA GLN A 557 -28.81 -5.45 -5.65
C GLN A 557 -28.99 -6.80 -6.37
N ARG A 558 -29.68 -6.79 -7.54
CA ARG A 558 -29.88 -8.02 -8.34
C ARG A 558 -28.54 -8.65 -8.77
N VAL A 559 -27.59 -7.84 -9.23
CA VAL A 559 -26.28 -8.33 -9.69
C VAL A 559 -25.48 -8.93 -8.53
N PHE A 560 -25.40 -8.25 -7.39
CA PHE A 560 -24.64 -8.75 -6.25
C PHE A 560 -25.29 -9.99 -5.63
N MET A 561 -26.64 -10.04 -5.61
CA MET A 561 -27.33 -11.28 -5.20
C MET A 561 -27.16 -12.40 -6.22
N GLY A 562 -27.11 -12.08 -7.51
CA GLY A 562 -26.75 -13.04 -8.54
C GLY A 562 -25.37 -13.66 -8.30
N LEU A 563 -24.38 -12.84 -7.94
CA LEU A 563 -23.03 -13.34 -7.58
C LEU A 563 -23.06 -14.20 -6.32
N LYS A 564 -23.76 -13.77 -5.26
CA LYS A 564 -23.85 -14.47 -3.97
C LYS A 564 -24.45 -15.87 -4.09
N PHE A 565 -25.45 -16.01 -4.98
CA PHE A 565 -26.19 -17.26 -5.15
C PHE A 565 -25.87 -17.97 -6.47
N ALA A 566 -24.74 -17.60 -7.10
CA ALA A 566 -24.30 -18.24 -8.34
C ALA A 566 -24.02 -19.74 -8.12
N PRO A 567 -24.24 -20.61 -9.13
CA PRO A 567 -23.93 -22.05 -9.02
C PRO A 567 -22.42 -22.36 -9.13
N PHE A 568 -21.59 -21.35 -8.98
CA PHE A 568 -20.12 -21.44 -8.99
C PHE A 568 -19.52 -20.43 -7.99
N PRO A 569 -18.32 -20.68 -7.46
CA PRO A 569 -17.72 -19.79 -6.48
C PRO A 569 -17.25 -18.47 -7.09
N VAL A 570 -17.49 -17.39 -6.35
CA VAL A 570 -17.03 -16.03 -6.62
C VAL A 570 -16.05 -15.60 -5.54
N VAL A 571 -14.82 -15.27 -5.92
CA VAL A 571 -13.76 -14.81 -5.02
C VAL A 571 -13.37 -13.37 -5.36
N SER A 572 -13.56 -12.45 -4.42
CA SER A 572 -13.05 -11.08 -4.55
C SER A 572 -11.63 -10.98 -4.03
N ALA A 573 -10.74 -10.31 -4.80
CA ALA A 573 -9.32 -10.12 -4.48
C ALA A 573 -8.96 -8.63 -4.35
N PRO A 574 -9.38 -7.94 -3.27
CA PRO A 574 -9.17 -6.51 -3.11
C PRO A 574 -7.73 -6.17 -2.72
N SER A 575 -7.25 -5.03 -3.25
CA SER A 575 -6.02 -4.34 -2.82
C SER A 575 -6.25 -2.84 -2.83
N GLY A 576 -5.72 -2.12 -1.84
CA GLY A 576 -5.99 -0.70 -1.65
C GLY A 576 -7.44 -0.45 -1.22
N MET A 577 -8.08 0.60 -1.72
CA MET A 577 -9.44 0.97 -1.30
C MET A 577 -10.51 0.08 -1.95
N ALA A 578 -11.40 -0.45 -1.11
CA ALA A 578 -12.65 -1.15 -1.44
C ALA A 578 -13.77 -0.50 -0.60
N LEU A 579 -14.35 0.59 -1.09
CA LEU A 579 -15.24 1.46 -0.32
C LEU A 579 -16.66 1.47 -0.92
N GLY A 580 -17.67 1.63 -0.05
CA GLY A 580 -19.07 1.65 -0.45
C GLY A 580 -19.44 0.39 -1.23
N GLY A 581 -19.99 0.51 -2.44
CA GLY A 581 -20.25 -0.62 -3.33
C GLY A 581 -19.06 -1.55 -3.57
N GLY A 582 -17.82 -1.02 -3.50
CA GLY A 582 -16.60 -1.82 -3.54
C GLY A 582 -16.42 -2.70 -2.29
N CYS A 583 -16.98 -2.30 -1.13
CA CYS A 583 -17.07 -3.13 0.05
C CYS A 583 -18.26 -4.11 -0.05
N GLU A 584 -19.40 -3.67 -0.60
CA GLU A 584 -20.61 -4.49 -0.71
C GLU A 584 -20.41 -5.73 -1.60
N ILE A 585 -19.60 -5.63 -2.67
CA ILE A 585 -19.26 -6.80 -3.49
C ILE A 585 -18.38 -7.81 -2.73
N LEU A 586 -17.49 -7.34 -1.82
CA LEU A 586 -16.73 -8.24 -0.94
C LEU A 586 -17.66 -9.00 0.00
N LEU A 587 -18.68 -8.29 0.53
CA LEU A 587 -19.66 -8.88 1.43
C LEU A 587 -20.51 -9.94 0.73
N SER A 588 -20.75 -9.80 -0.57
CA SER A 588 -21.57 -10.68 -1.40
C SER A 588 -20.78 -11.80 -2.08
N SER A 589 -19.45 -11.87 -1.91
CA SER A 589 -18.61 -12.94 -2.44
C SER A 589 -18.58 -14.16 -1.52
N ASP A 590 -18.39 -15.35 -2.07
CA ASP A 590 -18.23 -16.61 -1.32
C ASP A 590 -17.01 -16.57 -0.41
N ALA A 591 -15.92 -16.06 -0.95
CA ALA A 591 -14.70 -15.79 -0.20
C ALA A 591 -14.03 -14.49 -0.66
N VAL A 592 -13.24 -13.92 0.23
CA VAL A 592 -12.36 -12.81 -0.08
C VAL A 592 -10.91 -13.26 0.14
N GLN A 593 -10.06 -13.04 -0.86
CA GLN A 593 -8.61 -13.13 -0.71
C GLN A 593 -8.08 -11.70 -0.72
N ALA A 594 -7.92 -11.09 0.44
CA ALA A 594 -7.56 -9.68 0.54
C ALA A 594 -6.04 -9.48 0.58
N HIS A 595 -5.52 -8.48 -0.12
CA HIS A 595 -4.19 -7.98 0.17
C HIS A 595 -4.14 -7.40 1.59
N ALA A 596 -3.03 -7.59 2.29
CA ALA A 596 -2.86 -7.12 3.67
C ALA A 596 -3.12 -5.61 3.83
N GLU A 597 -2.75 -4.80 2.83
CA GLU A 597 -3.04 -3.36 2.77
C GLU A 597 -4.36 -3.07 2.03
N THR A 598 -5.42 -3.78 2.39
CA THR A 598 -6.79 -3.49 1.93
C THR A 598 -7.49 -2.56 2.91
N TYR A 599 -8.01 -1.46 2.40
CA TYR A 599 -8.82 -0.48 3.11
C TYR A 599 -10.26 -0.65 2.69
N CYS A 600 -11.09 -1.23 3.53
CA CYS A 600 -12.49 -1.47 3.16
C CYS A 600 -13.47 -0.96 4.21
N GLY A 601 -14.64 -0.51 3.74
CA GLY A 601 -15.70 0.00 4.60
C GLY A 601 -16.91 0.50 3.83
N LEU A 602 -18.04 0.52 4.52
CA LEU A 602 -19.28 1.13 4.09
C LEU A 602 -19.25 2.61 4.50
N VAL A 603 -19.13 3.50 3.52
CA VAL A 603 -18.84 4.93 3.75
C VAL A 603 -19.96 5.85 3.28
N GLU A 604 -21.09 5.30 2.89
CA GLU A 604 -22.23 5.98 2.29
C GLU A 604 -22.79 7.10 3.19
N VAL A 605 -22.77 6.93 4.49
CA VAL A 605 -23.24 7.96 5.45
C VAL A 605 -22.43 9.25 5.35
N GLY A 606 -21.18 9.17 4.91
CA GLY A 606 -20.33 10.33 4.65
C GLY A 606 -20.81 11.23 3.52
N VAL A 607 -21.63 10.69 2.61
CA VAL A 607 -22.29 11.42 1.52
C VAL A 607 -23.81 11.54 1.74
N GLY A 608 -24.29 11.24 2.96
CA GLY A 608 -25.69 11.41 3.33
C GLY A 608 -26.62 10.28 2.89
N LEU A 609 -26.07 9.12 2.53
CA LEU A 609 -26.78 7.92 2.11
C LEU A 609 -26.52 6.77 3.06
N ILE A 610 -27.19 5.65 2.86
CA ILE A 610 -26.90 4.36 3.48
C ILE A 610 -26.42 3.38 2.40
N PRO A 611 -25.80 2.24 2.72
CA PRO A 611 -25.49 1.20 1.75
C PRO A 611 -26.74 0.81 0.94
N GLY A 612 -26.60 0.65 -0.36
CA GLY A 612 -27.74 0.41 -1.25
C GLY A 612 -27.73 -0.91 -1.99
N TRP A 613 -26.60 -1.66 -1.95
CA TRP A 613 -26.43 -2.92 -2.69
C TRP A 613 -26.31 -4.15 -1.79
N GLY A 614 -26.93 -4.08 -0.62
CA GLY A 614 -27.01 -5.17 0.35
C GLY A 614 -26.02 -5.04 1.53
N GLY A 615 -25.32 -3.92 1.65
CA GLY A 615 -24.33 -3.73 2.72
C GLY A 615 -24.94 -3.77 4.12
N CYS A 616 -26.09 -3.18 4.34
CA CYS A 616 -26.82 -3.26 5.62
C CYS A 616 -27.20 -4.71 5.94
N LYS A 617 -27.80 -5.40 4.98
CA LYS A 617 -28.23 -6.79 5.10
C LYS A 617 -27.06 -7.72 5.43
N GLU A 618 -25.97 -7.63 4.67
CA GLU A 618 -24.81 -8.51 4.86
C GLU A 618 -24.11 -8.28 6.20
N MET A 619 -23.99 -7.04 6.64
CA MET A 619 -23.41 -6.75 7.95
C MET A 619 -24.26 -7.30 9.09
N ILE A 620 -25.59 -7.23 9.02
CA ILE A 620 -26.48 -7.87 10.00
C ILE A 620 -26.22 -9.38 10.05
N LEU A 621 -26.26 -10.06 8.90
CA LEU A 621 -26.05 -11.51 8.83
C LEU A 621 -24.69 -11.92 9.41
N ARG A 622 -23.62 -11.21 9.05
CA ARG A 622 -22.26 -11.46 9.56
C ARG A 622 -22.14 -11.25 11.07
N PHE A 623 -22.78 -10.22 11.62
CA PHE A 623 -22.75 -10.00 13.07
C PHE A 623 -23.62 -11.01 13.82
N GLN A 624 -24.77 -11.41 13.28
CA GLN A 624 -25.56 -12.50 13.86
C GLN A 624 -24.79 -13.81 13.89
N GLU A 625 -24.10 -14.16 12.79
CA GLU A 625 -23.25 -15.35 12.74
C GLU A 625 -22.14 -15.30 13.80
N ARG A 626 -21.46 -14.15 13.94
CA ARG A 626 -20.41 -13.95 14.95
C ARG A 626 -20.95 -14.09 16.37
N GLU A 627 -22.13 -13.58 16.66
CA GLU A 627 -22.75 -13.69 17.98
C GLU A 627 -23.14 -15.14 18.28
N ARG A 628 -23.73 -15.84 17.31
CA ARG A 628 -24.01 -17.29 17.43
C ARG A 628 -22.75 -18.11 17.69
N ALA A 629 -21.67 -17.85 16.92
CA ALA A 629 -20.41 -18.55 17.12
C ALA A 629 -19.77 -18.25 18.49
N LYS A 630 -19.83 -17.00 18.95
CA LYS A 630 -19.34 -16.61 20.29
C LYS A 630 -20.16 -17.32 21.38
N PHE A 631 -21.48 -17.29 21.29
CA PHE A 631 -22.35 -17.96 22.23
C PHE A 631 -22.07 -19.48 22.28
N ALA A 632 -21.95 -20.14 21.14
CA ALA A 632 -21.60 -21.57 21.08
C ALA A 632 -20.25 -21.88 21.75
N ALA A 633 -19.26 -21.01 21.57
CA ALA A 633 -17.94 -21.14 22.20
C ALA A 633 -17.99 -20.92 23.71
N ASP A 634 -18.81 -19.98 24.20
CA ASP A 634 -18.97 -19.71 25.63
C ASP A 634 -19.79 -20.84 26.31
N MET A 635 -20.82 -21.37 25.65
CA MET A 635 -21.59 -22.52 26.13
C MET A 635 -20.75 -23.80 26.24
N SER A 636 -19.81 -24.00 25.32
CA SER A 636 -18.90 -25.15 25.39
C SER A 636 -17.99 -25.14 26.63
N LYS A 637 -17.70 -23.95 27.18
CA LYS A 637 -16.92 -23.77 28.42
C LYS A 637 -17.73 -23.97 29.69
N ILE A 638 -19.05 -23.72 29.66
CA ILE A 638 -19.94 -23.73 30.85
C ILE A 638 -20.54 -25.12 31.10
N GLY A 639 -20.49 -26.04 30.13
CA GLY A 639 -21.10 -27.37 30.23
C GLY A 639 -22.58 -27.41 29.76
N LYS A 640 -23.03 -28.58 29.31
CA LYS A 640 -24.31 -28.77 28.64
C LYS A 640 -25.55 -28.65 29.53
N ASP A 641 -25.39 -28.43 30.82
CA ASP A 641 -26.49 -28.55 31.82
C ASP A 641 -27.17 -27.20 32.17
N ASN A 642 -26.75 -26.10 31.59
CA ASN A 642 -27.37 -24.77 31.79
C ASN A 642 -28.38 -24.44 30.69
N ILE A 643 -29.62 -24.91 30.91
CA ILE A 643 -30.75 -24.89 29.97
C ILE A 643 -31.37 -23.48 29.77
N TRP A 644 -30.88 -22.45 30.44
CA TRP A 644 -31.56 -21.15 30.54
C TRP A 644 -31.22 -20.13 29.45
N PHE A 645 -30.30 -20.42 28.56
CA PHE A 645 -29.91 -19.49 27.51
C PHE A 645 -30.09 -20.09 26.12
N SER A 646 -31.04 -19.56 25.35
CA SER A 646 -31.19 -19.85 23.92
C SER A 646 -30.27 -18.96 23.08
N PRO A 647 -29.65 -19.49 21.99
CA PRO A 647 -28.84 -18.68 21.05
C PRO A 647 -29.61 -17.55 20.35
N ASP A 648 -30.92 -17.60 20.37
CA ASP A 648 -31.84 -16.62 19.77
C ASP A 648 -32.09 -15.37 20.61
N THR A 649 -31.37 -15.16 21.71
CA THR A 649 -31.81 -14.24 22.75
C THR A 649 -31.49 -12.75 22.50
N THR A 650 -30.68 -12.33 21.54
CA THR A 650 -30.46 -10.89 21.31
C THR A 650 -30.18 -10.51 19.87
N PRO A 651 -31.23 -10.30 19.03
CA PRO A 651 -31.02 -9.65 17.73
C PRO A 651 -30.41 -8.23 17.88
N VAL A 652 -30.59 -7.59 19.02
CA VAL A 652 -30.16 -6.23 19.34
C VAL A 652 -28.63 -6.06 19.33
N GLY A 653 -27.86 -7.08 19.73
CA GLY A 653 -26.39 -7.00 19.75
C GLY A 653 -25.79 -6.84 18.33
N ALA A 654 -26.22 -7.69 17.40
CA ALA A 654 -25.81 -7.66 16.01
C ALA A 654 -26.25 -6.36 15.31
N VAL A 655 -27.52 -5.95 15.54
CA VAL A 655 -28.10 -4.71 15.01
C VAL A 655 -27.30 -3.48 15.47
N ARG A 656 -27.01 -3.41 16.77
CA ARG A 656 -26.22 -2.30 17.32
C ARG A 656 -24.82 -2.24 16.71
N LYS A 657 -24.14 -3.36 16.58
CA LYS A 657 -22.79 -3.39 15.95
C LYS A 657 -22.81 -3.00 14.49
N ALA A 658 -23.78 -3.47 13.71
CA ALA A 658 -23.96 -3.06 12.33
C ALA A 658 -24.20 -1.55 12.25
N PHE A 659 -25.08 -1.02 13.10
CA PHE A 659 -25.38 0.40 13.18
C PHE A 659 -24.14 1.25 13.53
N GLU A 660 -23.37 0.87 14.56
CA GLU A 660 -22.15 1.55 14.96
C GLU A 660 -21.11 1.53 13.82
N THR A 661 -20.93 0.38 13.17
CA THR A 661 -19.93 0.21 12.12
C THR A 661 -20.25 1.04 10.88
N ILE A 662 -21.50 0.98 10.39
CA ILE A 662 -21.97 1.70 9.20
C ILE A 662 -22.14 3.19 9.52
N GLY A 663 -22.85 3.51 10.60
CA GLY A 663 -23.17 4.89 11.00
C GLY A 663 -21.94 5.76 11.30
N MET A 664 -20.84 5.15 11.72
CA MET A 664 -19.57 5.84 11.91
C MET A 664 -18.69 5.81 10.66
N ALA A 665 -19.15 5.28 9.54
CA ALA A 665 -18.35 5.07 8.31
C ALA A 665 -16.99 4.42 8.63
N THR A 666 -16.99 3.39 9.46
CA THR A 666 -15.75 2.76 9.92
C THR A 666 -15.02 2.12 8.74
N VAL A 667 -13.77 2.50 8.51
CA VAL A 667 -12.91 1.93 7.47
C VAL A 667 -11.79 1.14 8.12
N ALA A 668 -11.68 -0.12 7.74
CA ALA A 668 -10.53 -0.94 8.08
C ALA A 668 -9.29 -0.42 7.34
N LYS A 669 -8.16 -0.33 8.03
CA LYS A 669 -6.88 0.16 7.48
C LYS A 669 -5.93 -1.00 7.10
N SER A 670 -6.43 -2.23 7.14
CA SER A 670 -5.72 -3.43 6.71
C SER A 670 -6.71 -4.60 6.55
N GLY A 671 -6.32 -5.62 5.78
CA GLY A 671 -7.09 -6.86 5.69
C GLY A 671 -7.32 -7.54 7.04
N PRO A 672 -6.29 -7.72 7.89
CA PRO A 672 -6.48 -8.24 9.24
C PRO A 672 -7.44 -7.41 10.10
N GLU A 673 -7.40 -6.09 10.04
CA GLU A 673 -8.34 -5.22 10.75
C GLU A 673 -9.78 -5.35 10.21
N ALA A 674 -9.92 -5.56 8.89
CA ALA A 674 -11.22 -5.82 8.28
C ALA A 674 -11.88 -7.09 8.81
N VAL A 675 -11.08 -8.12 9.14
CA VAL A 675 -11.55 -9.32 9.85
C VAL A 675 -12.03 -8.96 11.25
N ASP A 676 -11.33 -8.12 12.00
CA ASP A 676 -11.72 -7.72 13.36
C ASP A 676 -13.01 -6.92 13.35
N ILE A 677 -13.15 -5.95 12.44
CA ILE A 677 -14.34 -5.11 12.30
C ILE A 677 -15.56 -5.93 11.84
N GLY A 678 -15.39 -6.84 10.90
CA GLY A 678 -16.47 -7.68 10.40
C GLY A 678 -16.72 -7.62 8.90
N TYR A 679 -15.98 -6.80 8.18
CA TYR A 679 -16.08 -6.75 6.72
C TYR A 679 -15.54 -8.02 6.05
N LEU A 680 -14.55 -8.67 6.65
CA LEU A 680 -14.07 -9.98 6.24
C LEU A 680 -14.44 -11.05 7.25
N ARG A 681 -14.61 -12.30 6.77
CA ARG A 681 -14.82 -13.49 7.60
C ARG A 681 -13.48 -13.96 8.16
N LYS A 682 -13.50 -14.73 9.22
CA LYS A 682 -12.28 -15.40 9.74
C LYS A 682 -11.72 -16.46 8.78
N THR A 683 -12.55 -16.93 7.87
CA THR A 683 -12.21 -17.92 6.83
C THR A 683 -11.67 -17.28 5.56
N ASP A 684 -11.77 -15.96 5.43
CA ASP A 684 -11.21 -15.23 4.29
C ASP A 684 -9.68 -15.21 4.37
N GLY A 685 -9.04 -15.18 3.21
CA GLY A 685 -7.59 -15.22 3.09
C GLY A 685 -6.96 -13.82 3.11
N ILE A 686 -5.74 -13.76 3.63
CA ILE A 686 -4.90 -12.54 3.59
C ILE A 686 -3.60 -12.86 2.85
N THR A 687 -3.36 -12.15 1.77
CA THR A 687 -2.11 -12.21 1.00
C THR A 687 -1.24 -11.01 1.36
N MET A 688 -0.02 -11.27 1.83
CA MET A 688 0.90 -10.20 2.23
C MET A 688 1.59 -9.55 1.03
N ASN A 689 2.00 -10.34 0.02
CA ASN A 689 2.61 -9.82 -1.20
C ASN A 689 1.56 -9.62 -2.28
N ARG A 690 1.40 -8.35 -2.71
CA ARG A 690 0.42 -7.98 -3.72
C ARG A 690 0.58 -8.75 -5.04
N ASP A 691 1.80 -9.10 -5.43
CA ASP A 691 2.08 -9.79 -6.69
C ASP A 691 1.60 -11.26 -6.68
N ARG A 692 1.31 -11.80 -5.49
CA ARG A 692 0.73 -13.15 -5.28
C ARG A 692 -0.81 -13.14 -5.19
N LEU A 693 -1.42 -11.96 -5.08
CA LEU A 693 -2.84 -11.84 -4.75
C LEU A 693 -3.76 -12.54 -5.76
N LEU A 694 -3.52 -12.36 -7.05
CA LEU A 694 -4.34 -13.00 -8.10
C LEU A 694 -4.16 -14.52 -8.10
N TYR A 695 -2.94 -15.00 -7.89
CA TYR A 695 -2.66 -16.43 -7.76
C TYR A 695 -3.39 -17.05 -6.57
N ASP A 696 -3.26 -16.45 -5.38
CA ASP A 696 -3.91 -16.93 -4.16
C ASP A 696 -5.44 -16.93 -4.30
N ALA A 697 -6.01 -15.90 -4.93
CA ALA A 697 -7.44 -15.83 -5.22
C ALA A 697 -7.89 -16.91 -6.21
N LYS A 698 -7.09 -17.19 -7.26
CA LYS A 698 -7.34 -18.27 -8.20
C LYS A 698 -7.31 -19.63 -7.50
N VAL A 699 -6.28 -19.89 -6.69
CA VAL A 699 -6.17 -21.14 -5.92
C VAL A 699 -7.38 -21.29 -5.00
N ARG A 700 -7.78 -20.22 -4.31
CA ARG A 700 -8.96 -20.24 -3.44
C ARG A 700 -10.25 -20.53 -4.21
N ALA A 701 -10.44 -19.94 -5.37
CA ALA A 701 -11.59 -20.19 -6.23
C ALA A 701 -11.63 -21.65 -6.71
N LEU A 702 -10.49 -22.21 -7.11
CA LEU A 702 -10.37 -23.61 -7.51
C LEU A 702 -10.62 -24.60 -6.36
N GLU A 703 -10.19 -24.27 -5.13
CA GLU A 703 -10.48 -25.06 -3.94
C GLU A 703 -11.99 -25.12 -3.65
N LEU A 704 -12.65 -23.98 -3.69
CA LEU A 704 -14.10 -23.89 -3.50
C LEU A 704 -14.86 -24.65 -4.60
N ALA A 705 -14.42 -24.57 -5.86
CA ALA A 705 -15.09 -25.21 -7.00
C ALA A 705 -15.11 -26.75 -6.94
N LYS A 706 -14.27 -27.40 -6.11
CA LYS A 706 -14.22 -28.87 -6.00
C LYS A 706 -15.51 -29.50 -5.51
N ASN A 707 -16.19 -28.87 -4.55
CA ASN A 707 -17.43 -29.34 -3.94
C ASN A 707 -18.32 -28.13 -3.63
N TYR A 708 -18.53 -27.27 -4.63
CA TYR A 708 -19.26 -26.03 -4.43
C TYR A 708 -20.76 -26.26 -4.36
N GLU A 709 -21.36 -25.77 -3.30
CA GLU A 709 -22.80 -25.65 -3.13
C GLU A 709 -23.13 -24.17 -2.87
N PRO A 710 -24.01 -23.55 -3.69
CA PRO A 710 -24.38 -22.16 -3.48
C PRO A 710 -25.10 -21.99 -2.13
N PRO A 711 -24.89 -20.85 -1.44
CA PRO A 711 -25.58 -20.61 -0.18
C PRO A 711 -27.08 -20.47 -0.39
N GLU A 712 -27.87 -20.90 0.60
CA GLU A 712 -29.31 -20.69 0.60
C GLU A 712 -29.68 -19.29 1.12
N LYS A 713 -30.75 -18.72 0.58
CA LYS A 713 -31.32 -17.46 1.08
C LYS A 713 -31.86 -17.61 2.49
N VAL A 714 -31.44 -16.70 3.39
CA VAL A 714 -31.98 -16.65 4.76
C VAL A 714 -33.37 -16.04 4.75
N LYS A 715 -34.35 -16.72 5.39
CA LYS A 715 -35.77 -16.32 5.39
C LYS A 715 -36.32 -15.99 6.78
N ASP A 716 -35.51 -16.13 7.82
CA ASP A 716 -35.93 -16.03 9.23
C ASP A 716 -35.06 -15.05 10.02
N ILE A 717 -34.77 -13.90 9.45
CA ILE A 717 -33.92 -12.87 10.04
C ILE A 717 -34.74 -12.10 11.09
N ARG A 718 -34.31 -12.12 12.35
CA ARG A 718 -34.92 -11.35 13.46
C ARG A 718 -34.06 -10.15 13.80
N LEU A 719 -34.67 -8.95 13.92
CA LEU A 719 -33.95 -7.69 14.08
C LEU A 719 -34.41 -6.84 15.28
N GLY A 720 -35.46 -7.21 15.92
CA GLY A 720 -36.01 -6.54 17.11
C GLY A 720 -36.97 -5.38 16.86
N GLY A 721 -37.24 -5.04 15.58
CA GLY A 721 -38.28 -4.11 15.13
C GLY A 721 -38.25 -2.74 15.80
N ALA A 722 -39.42 -2.18 16.05
CA ALA A 722 -39.60 -0.82 16.62
C ALA A 722 -38.85 -0.63 17.97
N GLY A 723 -38.73 -1.68 18.80
CA GLY A 723 -37.99 -1.59 20.06
C GLY A 723 -36.47 -1.40 19.86
N ALA A 724 -35.87 -2.11 18.88
CA ALA A 724 -34.47 -1.93 18.51
C ALA A 724 -34.25 -0.53 17.89
N LYS A 725 -35.14 -0.09 16.97
CA LYS A 725 -35.07 1.26 16.39
C LYS A 725 -35.07 2.34 17.47
N MET A 726 -35.97 2.29 18.41
CA MET A 726 -36.05 3.27 19.52
C MET A 726 -34.76 3.32 20.34
N ALA A 727 -34.11 2.18 20.59
CA ALA A 727 -32.83 2.16 21.30
C ALA A 727 -31.70 2.82 20.51
N LEU A 728 -31.67 2.62 19.18
CA LEU A 728 -30.70 3.28 18.29
C LEU A 728 -30.94 4.79 18.21
N ASP A 729 -32.20 5.23 18.08
CA ASP A 729 -32.57 6.63 18.03
C ASP A 729 -32.18 7.38 19.32
N LEU A 730 -32.35 6.76 20.48
CA LEU A 730 -31.89 7.31 21.75
C LEU A 730 -30.36 7.49 21.79
N ALA A 731 -29.62 6.50 21.32
CA ALA A 731 -28.15 6.59 21.24
C ALA A 731 -27.68 7.73 20.32
N VAL A 732 -28.35 7.90 19.16
CA VAL A 732 -28.08 9.01 18.23
C VAL A 732 -28.41 10.37 18.85
N SER A 733 -29.55 10.46 19.59
CA SER A 733 -29.93 11.67 20.32
C SER A 733 -28.86 12.10 21.33
N ASP A 734 -28.25 11.16 22.03
CA ASP A 734 -27.16 11.45 22.97
C ASP A 734 -25.87 11.90 22.26
N LEU A 735 -25.55 11.33 21.11
CA LEU A 735 -24.46 11.82 20.25
C LEU A 735 -24.75 13.24 19.75
N ARG A 736 -26.00 13.54 19.40
CA ARG A 736 -26.43 14.89 18.98
C ARG A 736 -26.27 15.92 20.12
N LYS A 737 -26.76 15.58 21.32
CA LYS A 737 -26.63 16.45 22.52
C LYS A 737 -25.19 16.70 22.89
N SER A 738 -24.29 15.73 22.70
CA SER A 738 -22.86 15.85 22.97
C SER A 738 -22.04 16.53 21.83
N GLY A 739 -22.73 17.00 20.77
CA GLY A 739 -22.09 17.67 19.63
C GLY A 739 -21.28 16.74 18.71
N LYS A 740 -21.39 15.44 18.86
CA LYS A 740 -20.71 14.43 18.04
C LYS A 740 -21.44 14.13 16.73
N ALA A 741 -22.78 14.26 16.71
CA ALA A 741 -23.60 14.14 15.52
C ALA A 741 -24.15 15.49 15.08
N THR A 742 -24.17 15.76 13.77
CA THR A 742 -24.78 16.95 13.16
C THR A 742 -26.30 16.76 13.01
N PRO A 743 -27.08 17.82 12.70
CA PRO A 743 -28.51 17.67 12.41
C PRO A 743 -28.78 16.63 11.34
N TYR A 744 -28.01 16.64 10.24
CA TYR A 744 -28.24 15.74 9.14
C TYR A 744 -27.71 14.32 9.40
N ASP A 745 -26.72 14.13 10.28
CA ASP A 745 -26.32 12.80 10.76
C ASP A 745 -27.49 12.10 11.47
N VAL A 746 -28.37 12.84 12.19
CA VAL A 746 -29.57 12.27 12.81
C VAL A 746 -30.52 11.74 11.76
N VAL A 747 -30.76 12.50 10.68
CA VAL A 747 -31.66 12.08 9.58
C VAL A 747 -31.14 10.79 8.94
N VAL A 748 -29.85 10.76 8.54
CA VAL A 748 -29.24 9.56 7.94
C VAL A 748 -29.29 8.37 8.88
N SER A 749 -29.05 8.60 10.18
CA SER A 749 -29.07 7.56 11.20
C SER A 749 -30.48 6.98 11.42
N ASP A 750 -31.55 7.79 11.31
CA ASP A 750 -32.93 7.34 11.42
C ASP A 750 -33.27 6.32 10.32
N HIS A 751 -32.94 6.62 9.08
CA HIS A 751 -33.11 5.73 7.92
C HIS A 751 -32.25 4.44 8.05
N LEU A 752 -31.00 4.58 8.51
CA LEU A 752 -30.14 3.42 8.78
C LEU A 752 -30.72 2.55 9.89
N ALA A 753 -31.21 3.15 10.98
CA ALA A 753 -31.85 2.44 12.08
C ALA A 753 -33.12 1.71 11.62
N ALA A 754 -33.92 2.30 10.72
CA ALA A 754 -35.09 1.67 10.14
C ALA A 754 -34.72 0.36 9.41
N VAL A 755 -33.72 0.40 8.53
CA VAL A 755 -33.25 -0.82 7.82
C VAL A 755 -32.75 -1.87 8.79
N LEU A 756 -31.82 -1.49 9.69
CA LEU A 756 -31.14 -2.44 10.55
C LEU A 756 -32.04 -3.04 11.64
N SER A 757 -33.11 -2.36 12.03
CA SER A 757 -34.10 -2.87 12.98
C SER A 757 -35.22 -3.67 12.32
N GLY A 758 -35.36 -3.62 10.98
CA GLY A 758 -36.44 -4.31 10.25
C GLY A 758 -37.69 -3.48 10.02
N GLY A 759 -37.62 -2.15 10.10
CA GLY A 759 -38.74 -1.24 9.89
C GLY A 759 -39.80 -1.39 10.98
N ASP A 760 -41.06 -1.43 10.53
CA ASP A 760 -42.24 -1.50 11.44
C ASP A 760 -42.55 -2.91 11.96
N LYS A 761 -41.67 -3.89 11.74
CA LYS A 761 -41.86 -5.25 12.18
C LYS A 761 -41.85 -5.37 13.70
N GLY A 762 -42.65 -6.32 14.24
CA GLY A 762 -42.63 -6.67 15.65
C GLY A 762 -41.39 -7.47 16.04
N TYR A 763 -41.09 -7.53 17.33
CA TYR A 763 -39.90 -8.21 17.86
C TYR A 763 -39.78 -9.70 17.47
N THR A 764 -40.93 -10.38 17.32
CA THR A 764 -41.00 -11.83 16.99
C THR A 764 -41.10 -12.08 15.47
N GLU A 765 -41.35 -11.07 14.70
CA GLU A 765 -41.49 -11.20 13.24
C GLU A 765 -40.10 -11.39 12.59
N THR A 766 -40.09 -12.15 11.51
CA THR A 766 -38.91 -12.43 10.72
C THR A 766 -38.99 -11.73 9.37
N LEU A 767 -37.84 -11.47 8.79
CA LEU A 767 -37.65 -10.93 7.46
C LEU A 767 -36.82 -11.89 6.62
N SER A 768 -37.04 -11.89 5.31
CA SER A 768 -36.11 -12.53 4.37
C SER A 768 -35.00 -11.55 3.94
N GLU A 769 -33.95 -12.07 3.28
CA GLU A 769 -32.95 -11.22 2.66
C GLU A 769 -33.57 -10.27 1.63
N ASP A 770 -34.56 -10.74 0.87
CA ASP A 770 -35.26 -9.93 -0.14
C ASP A 770 -36.10 -8.79 0.50
N ASP A 771 -36.69 -9.01 1.69
CA ASP A 771 -37.39 -7.95 2.41
C ASP A 771 -36.43 -6.88 2.91
N LEU A 772 -35.25 -7.27 3.39
CA LEU A 772 -34.21 -6.31 3.82
C LEU A 772 -33.65 -5.50 2.65
N LEU A 773 -33.47 -6.09 1.48
CA LEU A 773 -33.03 -5.38 0.29
C LEU A 773 -34.06 -4.35 -0.18
N LYS A 774 -35.37 -4.69 -0.13
CA LYS A 774 -36.43 -3.74 -0.45
C LYS A 774 -36.46 -2.56 0.54
N LEU A 775 -36.28 -2.85 1.83
CA LEU A 775 -36.25 -1.83 2.86
C LEU A 775 -35.01 -0.93 2.69
N GLU A 776 -33.84 -1.51 2.38
CA GLU A 776 -32.62 -0.78 2.11
C GLU A 776 -32.78 0.16 0.89
N LEU A 777 -33.38 -0.32 -0.21
CA LEU A 777 -33.66 0.49 -1.38
C LEU A 777 -34.62 1.64 -1.07
N SER A 778 -35.73 1.37 -0.34
CA SER A 778 -36.71 2.38 0.04
C SER A 778 -36.09 3.50 0.88
N GLU A 779 -35.33 3.14 1.93
CA GLU A 779 -34.71 4.12 2.82
C GLU A 779 -33.54 4.87 2.13
N PHE A 780 -32.83 4.22 1.21
CA PHE A 780 -31.84 4.88 0.35
C PHE A 780 -32.49 5.96 -0.53
N MET A 781 -33.63 5.64 -1.16
CA MET A 781 -34.37 6.60 -2.01
C MET A 781 -34.96 7.76 -1.21
N HIS A 782 -35.44 7.54 0.00
CA HIS A 782 -35.88 8.61 0.88
C HIS A 782 -34.76 9.61 1.17
N LEU A 783 -33.55 9.12 1.46
CA LEU A 783 -32.38 9.98 1.66
C LEU A 783 -31.95 10.70 0.39
N LEU A 784 -32.06 10.06 -0.77
CA LEU A 784 -31.65 10.64 -2.04
C LEU A 784 -32.48 11.89 -2.41
N HIS A 785 -33.76 11.95 -2.01
CA HIS A 785 -34.61 13.10 -2.19
C HIS A 785 -34.34 14.26 -1.23
N ASN A 786 -33.42 14.12 -0.30
CA ASN A 786 -33.14 15.11 0.73
C ASN A 786 -32.03 16.09 0.33
N GLU A 787 -32.27 17.40 0.50
CA GLU A 787 -31.31 18.46 0.23
C GLU A 787 -29.97 18.29 0.98
N GLY A 788 -30.01 17.71 2.18
CA GLY A 788 -28.81 17.44 2.97
C GLY A 788 -27.89 16.41 2.33
N THR A 789 -28.45 15.38 1.67
CA THR A 789 -27.69 14.39 0.87
C THR A 789 -27.08 15.08 -0.35
N PHE A 790 -27.86 15.87 -1.08
CA PHE A 790 -27.37 16.61 -2.23
C PHE A 790 -26.14 17.47 -1.86
N ALA A 791 -26.23 18.25 -0.79
CA ALA A 791 -25.13 19.08 -0.30
C ALA A 791 -23.88 18.27 0.08
N ARG A 792 -24.05 17.07 0.67
CA ARG A 792 -22.92 16.18 1.01
C ARG A 792 -22.25 15.60 -0.22
N ILE A 793 -23.02 15.15 -1.22
CA ILE A 793 -22.46 14.62 -2.47
C ILE A 793 -21.70 15.73 -3.22
N GLU A 794 -22.29 16.91 -3.37
CA GLU A 794 -21.64 18.07 -4.01
C GLU A 794 -20.32 18.42 -3.33
N HIS A 795 -20.33 18.55 -2.01
CA HIS A 795 -19.12 18.86 -1.25
C HIS A 795 -18.03 17.78 -1.37
N MET A 796 -18.42 16.50 -1.39
CA MET A 796 -17.49 15.40 -1.61
C MET A 796 -16.84 15.50 -2.98
N LEU A 797 -17.61 15.78 -4.03
CA LEU A 797 -17.08 15.94 -5.40
C LEU A 797 -16.16 17.14 -5.54
N GLU A 798 -16.49 18.27 -4.89
CA GLU A 798 -15.69 19.50 -4.95
C GLU A 798 -14.44 19.48 -4.07
N LYS A 799 -14.54 18.98 -2.85
CA LYS A 799 -13.49 19.10 -1.81
C LYS A 799 -12.81 17.80 -1.51
N GLY A 800 -13.36 16.64 -1.93
CA GLY A 800 -12.83 15.31 -1.60
C GLY A 800 -12.92 14.99 -0.10
N LYS A 801 -13.86 15.58 0.63
CA LYS A 801 -14.05 15.39 2.07
C LYS A 801 -15.55 15.40 2.42
N PRO A 802 -15.97 14.61 3.44
CA PRO A 802 -17.35 14.66 3.92
C PRO A 802 -17.74 16.06 4.43
N LEU A 803 -18.98 16.49 4.11
CA LEU A 803 -19.60 17.68 4.70
C LEU A 803 -20.21 17.30 6.05
N ARG A 804 -20.09 18.20 7.03
CA ARG A 804 -20.70 18.07 8.36
C ARG A 804 -21.81 19.13 8.49
N ASN A 805 -23.03 18.85 7.93
CA ASN A 805 -24.21 19.72 7.91
C ASN A 805 -25.28 19.33 8.93
#